data_47c1ff1b5a70f665ae4bf0823e4ca37b
#
_entry.id   47c1ff1b5a70f665ae4bf0823e4ca37b
#
_cell.length_a   1.000
_cell.length_b   1.000
_cell.length_c   1.000
_cell.angle_alpha   90.00
_cell.angle_beta   90.00
_cell.angle_gamma   90.00
#
_symmetry.space_group_name_H-M   'P 1'
#
loop_
_entity.id
_entity.type
_entity.pdbx_description
1 polymer ?
#
loop_
_entity_poly.entity_id
_entity_poly.type
_entity_poly.pdbx_seq_one_letter_code
_entity_poly.pdbx_strand_id
1 'polypeptide(L)'
;MLPSSREITFHTAISCASIANESTLQIIDNQCRLHKIDLNELKITKSIPLSNFYGNIIFDYYKRPFAVGENLAYISFSHQGMEHVIDTRSKILPLTSFQYNQKERVSKAAFSENDAYLITGNERGRSYVISPEDGTIQAELPPLSDVISAVVVSETYHLAASASFSHHLVVYKLNSFSTLFNQKLNAVIEMMIFVDEQTLIAITRNGKILSIDLRKGVVNKEIELDQNIWPTVMVLSHSKKFIYIGTRESILFAVYVKTLDILYQVKLPYHGVTTLCRTQKYFIMGFKTGELLFYNHREFEEQFITFIQLKQIKEACLIFQKNIFLMSHRETKKIYEYWIEEKETIMNLLSRGEIEQAQKIAEPFMFHPKCKLEFSELEMIQPHLIALQRYLRSMSYAPAYDLVTRHPELRKSSLFAQIEALWNKNLQKAQILLAREPILNKDAAKESLHAFLEVEEKKPLIENMLKRSGTFMMAETAVKEKHFDFYFRLVAQNNFLESTPLYLQVLQVAERLQHETHKYLEEKNYKKSLILADILHQFRPYQNQANRLKEVSKALLLLEHQIAHKMLLEAVKTQEQYQLQTHYALVGELEVMKQEFHNQQITLIDVKAYAKFLSNIEPYLHLEICKQNNANLMKKLYVSQFRDAYKEMDDAIDWEKSFLNYLQFFKADKLLVEFVKESKKLDVLQHIIVANPPVENPHYPKNILVTRK
;
A
#
# COMPACT_ATOMS: atom_id res chain seq x y z
N MET A 1 -25.80 0.08 -16.36
CA MET A 1 -26.37 -1.29 -16.22
C MET A 1 -25.25 -2.32 -16.18
N LEU A 2 -25.53 -3.54 -15.78
CA LEU A 2 -24.61 -4.67 -15.95
C LEU A 2 -24.66 -5.16 -17.40
N PRO A 3 -23.54 -5.67 -17.94
CA PRO A 3 -23.53 -6.28 -19.27
C PRO A 3 -24.37 -7.57 -19.31
N SER A 4 -24.46 -8.19 -20.47
CA SER A 4 -25.12 -9.49 -20.59
C SER A 4 -24.47 -10.53 -19.69
N SER A 5 -25.27 -11.37 -19.05
CA SER A 5 -24.78 -12.43 -18.15
C SER A 5 -25.21 -13.80 -18.66
N ARG A 6 -24.38 -14.80 -18.37
CA ARG A 6 -24.77 -16.21 -18.38
C ARG A 6 -24.95 -16.66 -16.94
N GLU A 7 -25.77 -17.68 -16.75
CA GLU A 7 -26.19 -18.16 -15.44
C GLU A 7 -26.04 -19.66 -15.31
N ILE A 8 -25.60 -20.09 -14.13
CA ILE A 8 -25.71 -21.48 -13.67
C ILE A 8 -26.49 -21.45 -12.34
N THR A 9 -27.57 -22.20 -12.24
CA THR A 9 -28.38 -22.27 -11.00
C THR A 9 -28.09 -23.55 -10.24
N PHE A 10 -27.77 -23.40 -8.96
CA PHE A 10 -27.67 -24.50 -7.99
C PHE A 10 -28.90 -24.55 -7.11
N HIS A 11 -29.22 -25.73 -6.60
CA HIS A 11 -30.38 -25.91 -5.68
C HIS A 11 -30.10 -25.40 -4.26
N THR A 12 -28.89 -24.94 -4.00
CA THR A 12 -28.41 -24.51 -2.67
C THR A 12 -27.54 -23.26 -2.78
N ALA A 13 -27.45 -22.50 -1.69
CA ALA A 13 -26.62 -21.31 -1.62
C ALA A 13 -25.15 -21.59 -1.98
N ILE A 14 -24.54 -20.70 -2.71
CA ILE A 14 -23.10 -20.73 -2.96
C ILE A 14 -22.39 -20.14 -1.74
N SER A 15 -21.47 -20.88 -1.15
CA SER A 15 -20.80 -20.48 0.09
C SER A 15 -19.46 -19.81 -0.12
N CYS A 16 -18.62 -20.34 -0.99
CA CYS A 16 -17.35 -19.74 -1.40
C CYS A 16 -16.97 -20.16 -2.82
N ALA A 17 -16.09 -19.38 -3.42
CA ALA A 17 -15.58 -19.65 -4.76
C ALA A 17 -14.13 -19.19 -4.89
N SER A 18 -13.36 -19.88 -5.73
CA SER A 18 -12.01 -19.49 -6.14
C SER A 18 -11.75 -19.89 -7.58
N ILE A 19 -10.87 -19.16 -8.24
CA ILE A 19 -10.41 -19.45 -9.59
C ILE A 19 -9.19 -20.33 -9.50
N ALA A 20 -9.29 -21.57 -9.98
CA ALA A 20 -8.17 -22.50 -10.03
C ALA A 20 -7.17 -22.12 -11.14
N ASN A 21 -7.68 -21.64 -12.26
CA ASN A 21 -6.93 -21.11 -13.40
C ASN A 21 -7.89 -20.33 -14.30
N GLU A 22 -7.38 -19.72 -15.37
CA GLU A 22 -8.20 -18.93 -16.30
C GLU A 22 -9.38 -19.69 -16.95
N SER A 23 -9.37 -21.02 -16.91
CA SER A 23 -10.39 -21.88 -17.47
C SER A 23 -11.28 -22.61 -16.45
N THR A 24 -10.94 -22.56 -15.16
CA THR A 24 -11.63 -23.37 -14.14
C THR A 24 -11.96 -22.58 -12.88
N LEU A 25 -13.24 -22.56 -12.54
CA LEU A 25 -13.76 -22.05 -11.27
C LEU A 25 -14.10 -23.22 -10.34
N GLN A 26 -13.76 -23.08 -9.08
CA GLN A 26 -14.19 -23.99 -8.02
C GLN A 26 -15.14 -23.29 -7.07
N ILE A 27 -16.19 -23.95 -6.67
CA ILE A 27 -17.14 -23.44 -5.67
C ILE A 27 -17.48 -24.51 -4.65
N ILE A 28 -17.76 -24.11 -3.42
CA ILE A 28 -18.42 -24.95 -2.41
C ILE A 28 -19.80 -24.38 -2.16
N ASP A 29 -20.80 -25.25 -2.22
CA ASP A 29 -22.19 -24.90 -1.91
C ASP A 29 -22.50 -25.11 -0.41
N ASN A 30 -23.70 -24.70 0.00
CA ASN A 30 -24.16 -24.80 1.39
C ASN A 30 -24.42 -26.26 1.86
N GLN A 31 -24.43 -27.23 0.95
CA GLN A 31 -24.49 -28.66 1.25
C GLN A 31 -23.10 -29.31 1.29
N CYS A 32 -22.04 -28.52 1.33
CA CYS A 32 -20.65 -28.99 1.31
C CYS A 32 -20.35 -29.85 0.07
N ARG A 33 -20.79 -29.40 -1.10
CA ARG A 33 -20.41 -30.00 -2.39
C ARG A 33 -19.40 -29.12 -3.06
N LEU A 34 -18.31 -29.71 -3.51
CA LEU A 34 -17.33 -29.04 -4.34
C LEU A 34 -17.73 -29.21 -5.81
N HIS A 35 -17.93 -28.12 -6.50
CA HIS A 35 -18.24 -28.07 -7.93
C HIS A 35 -17.06 -27.47 -8.69
N LYS A 36 -16.72 -28.07 -9.82
CA LYS A 36 -15.79 -27.52 -10.81
C LYS A 36 -16.56 -27.09 -12.03
N ILE A 37 -16.27 -25.89 -12.51
CA ILE A 37 -16.94 -25.25 -13.63
C ILE A 37 -15.90 -24.88 -14.66
N ASP A 38 -16.10 -25.33 -15.90
CA ASP A 38 -15.31 -24.87 -17.04
C ASP A 38 -15.78 -23.48 -17.43
N LEU A 39 -14.86 -22.51 -17.44
CA LEU A 39 -15.15 -21.11 -17.74
C LEU A 39 -15.24 -20.82 -19.24
N ASN A 40 -14.79 -21.73 -20.11
CA ASN A 40 -14.91 -21.58 -21.55
C ASN A 40 -16.32 -21.99 -22.01
N GLU A 41 -16.80 -23.14 -21.50
CA GLU A 41 -18.13 -23.66 -21.83
C GLU A 41 -19.23 -23.16 -20.90
N LEU A 42 -18.83 -22.62 -19.72
CA LEU A 42 -19.74 -22.25 -18.60
C LEU A 42 -20.64 -23.41 -18.18
N LYS A 43 -19.99 -24.58 -17.94
CA LYS A 43 -20.68 -25.81 -17.52
C LYS A 43 -20.01 -26.43 -16.30
N ILE A 44 -20.81 -27.09 -15.47
CA ILE A 44 -20.31 -27.89 -14.36
C ILE A 44 -19.66 -29.15 -14.95
N THR A 45 -18.36 -29.31 -14.75
CA THR A 45 -17.60 -30.49 -15.19
C THR A 45 -17.59 -31.60 -14.15
N LYS A 46 -17.65 -31.25 -12.86
CA LYS A 46 -17.59 -32.20 -11.76
C LYS A 46 -18.33 -31.64 -10.53
N SER A 47 -19.07 -32.51 -9.84
CA SER A 47 -19.72 -32.17 -8.56
C SER A 47 -19.46 -33.30 -7.58
N ILE A 48 -18.91 -32.96 -6.41
CA ILE A 48 -18.41 -33.91 -5.45
C ILE A 48 -19.00 -33.60 -4.08
N PRO A 49 -19.82 -34.48 -3.52
CA PRO A 49 -20.38 -34.32 -2.19
C PRO A 49 -19.29 -34.62 -1.14
N LEU A 50 -18.75 -33.61 -0.49
CA LEU A 50 -17.75 -33.74 0.57
C LEU A 50 -18.38 -34.24 1.87
N SER A 51 -19.68 -33.97 2.10
CA SER A 51 -20.43 -34.46 3.25
C SER A 51 -20.51 -35.99 3.36
N ASN A 52 -20.49 -36.72 2.23
CA ASN A 52 -20.48 -38.18 2.21
C ASN A 52 -19.20 -38.78 2.79
N PHE A 53 -18.12 -38.02 2.77
CA PHE A 53 -16.82 -38.46 3.30
C PHE A 53 -16.64 -38.09 4.77
N TYR A 54 -17.29 -36.99 5.21
CA TYR A 54 -16.94 -36.33 6.46
C TYR A 54 -18.15 -36.03 7.38
N GLY A 55 -19.35 -36.41 7.01
CA GLY A 55 -20.57 -36.19 7.80
C GLY A 55 -21.26 -34.85 7.50
N ASN A 56 -22.37 -34.60 8.19
CA ASN A 56 -23.17 -33.40 7.99
C ASN A 56 -22.49 -32.17 8.62
N ILE A 57 -22.25 -31.14 7.81
CA ILE A 57 -21.70 -29.86 8.25
C ILE A 57 -22.87 -28.87 8.34
N ILE A 58 -23.03 -28.26 9.51
CA ILE A 58 -23.99 -27.17 9.71
C ILE A 58 -23.24 -25.86 9.49
N PHE A 59 -23.61 -25.11 8.43
CA PHE A 59 -23.05 -23.80 8.14
C PHE A 59 -23.83 -22.71 8.89
N ASP A 60 -23.11 -22.00 9.76
CA ASP A 60 -23.57 -20.71 10.27
C ASP A 60 -23.12 -19.62 9.30
N TYR A 61 -24.00 -18.66 8.99
CA TYR A 61 -23.70 -17.55 8.07
C TYR A 61 -22.44 -16.74 8.48
N TYR A 62 -22.17 -16.65 9.78
CA TYR A 62 -21.03 -15.92 10.32
C TYR A 62 -19.75 -16.75 10.44
N LYS A 63 -19.87 -18.05 10.38
CA LYS A 63 -18.79 -18.99 10.53
C LYS A 63 -18.53 -19.65 9.20
N ARG A 64 -17.34 -19.44 8.66
CA ARG A 64 -16.88 -20.07 7.43
C ARG A 64 -15.72 -21.01 7.74
N PRO A 65 -15.99 -22.19 8.27
CA PRO A 65 -14.97 -23.19 8.61
C PRO A 65 -14.49 -23.94 7.38
N PHE A 66 -14.44 -23.28 6.24
CA PHE A 66 -14.00 -23.79 4.94
C PHE A 66 -13.41 -22.65 4.12
N ALA A 67 -12.49 -23.01 3.24
CA ALA A 67 -11.91 -22.12 2.25
C ALA A 67 -11.65 -22.89 0.95
N VAL A 68 -11.65 -22.20 -0.16
CA VAL A 68 -11.28 -22.75 -1.47
C VAL A 68 -10.18 -21.86 -2.04
N GLY A 69 -9.06 -22.50 -2.40
CA GLY A 69 -7.94 -21.88 -3.07
C GLY A 69 -7.92 -22.22 -4.57
N GLU A 70 -6.75 -22.12 -5.18
CA GLU A 70 -6.57 -22.45 -6.59
C GLU A 70 -6.65 -23.96 -6.86
N ASN A 71 -5.97 -24.76 -6.04
CA ASN A 71 -5.86 -26.20 -6.18
C ASN A 71 -6.23 -26.96 -4.91
N LEU A 72 -6.51 -26.26 -3.83
CA LEU A 72 -6.78 -26.84 -2.54
C LEU A 72 -8.16 -26.41 -2.03
N ALA A 73 -8.76 -27.22 -1.19
CA ALA A 73 -9.94 -26.88 -0.41
C ALA A 73 -9.70 -27.26 1.04
N TYR A 74 -10.09 -26.41 1.96
CA TYR A 74 -10.01 -26.62 3.40
C TYR A 74 -11.38 -26.74 4.02
N ILE A 75 -11.56 -27.71 4.91
CA ILE A 75 -12.80 -27.95 5.65
C ILE A 75 -12.47 -28.33 7.09
N SER A 76 -13.11 -27.68 8.05
CA SER A 76 -13.05 -28.02 9.47
C SER A 76 -14.35 -28.64 9.94
N PHE A 77 -14.27 -29.80 10.57
CA PHE A 77 -15.39 -30.54 11.14
C PHE A 77 -15.50 -30.27 12.63
N SER A 78 -16.43 -29.42 13.02
CA SER A 78 -16.59 -28.95 14.39
C SER A 78 -16.90 -30.05 15.43
N HIS A 79 -17.37 -31.22 15.01
CA HIS A 79 -17.76 -32.30 15.94
C HIS A 79 -16.61 -33.28 16.25
N GLN A 80 -15.59 -33.33 15.40
CA GLN A 80 -14.50 -34.31 15.57
C GLN A 80 -13.15 -33.63 15.85
N GLY A 81 -13.08 -32.29 15.80
CA GLY A 81 -11.83 -31.56 15.93
C GLY A 81 -10.83 -31.83 14.80
N MET A 82 -11.28 -32.47 13.72
CA MET A 82 -10.45 -32.79 12.56
C MET A 82 -10.57 -31.71 11.50
N GLU A 83 -9.43 -31.37 10.94
CA GLU A 83 -9.30 -30.40 9.86
C GLU A 83 -8.69 -31.11 8.65
N HIS A 84 -9.21 -30.82 7.45
CA HIS A 84 -8.78 -31.48 6.23
C HIS A 84 -8.43 -30.47 5.16
N VAL A 85 -7.26 -30.63 4.54
CA VAL A 85 -6.90 -30.01 3.29
C VAL A 85 -7.03 -31.04 2.17
N ILE A 86 -7.73 -30.71 1.12
CA ILE A 86 -8.06 -31.59 0.01
C ILE A 86 -7.41 -31.06 -1.26
N ASP A 87 -6.61 -31.89 -1.95
CA ASP A 87 -6.14 -31.57 -3.29
C ASP A 87 -7.29 -31.76 -4.30
N THR A 88 -7.77 -30.68 -4.85
CA THR A 88 -8.92 -30.68 -5.78
C THR A 88 -8.55 -31.18 -7.17
N ARG A 89 -7.25 -31.29 -7.53
CA ARG A 89 -6.77 -31.79 -8.83
C ARG A 89 -6.89 -33.30 -8.94
N SER A 90 -6.63 -34.00 -7.85
CA SER A 90 -6.57 -35.46 -7.80
C SER A 90 -7.94 -36.09 -7.47
N LYS A 91 -7.97 -37.42 -7.33
CA LYS A 91 -9.09 -38.11 -6.68
C LYS A 91 -9.13 -37.65 -5.23
N ILE A 92 -10.28 -37.20 -4.78
CA ILE A 92 -10.54 -36.50 -3.52
C ILE A 92 -10.16 -37.41 -2.34
N LEU A 93 -8.89 -37.37 -2.02
CA LEU A 93 -8.36 -37.85 -0.74
C LEU A 93 -7.87 -36.62 0.01
N PRO A 94 -8.00 -36.58 1.33
CA PRO A 94 -7.38 -35.49 2.09
C PRO A 94 -5.88 -35.52 1.85
N LEU A 95 -5.34 -34.40 1.38
CA LEU A 95 -3.92 -34.21 1.24
C LEU A 95 -3.27 -34.27 2.61
N THR A 96 -3.88 -33.60 3.56
CA THR A 96 -3.44 -33.52 4.95
C THR A 96 -4.65 -33.50 5.87
N SER A 97 -4.56 -34.24 6.97
CA SER A 97 -5.52 -34.21 8.07
C SER A 97 -4.77 -33.90 9.36
N PHE A 98 -5.22 -32.88 10.09
CA PHE A 98 -4.57 -32.44 11.30
C PHE A 98 -5.57 -32.07 12.39
N GLN A 99 -5.15 -32.13 13.63
CA GLN A 99 -5.95 -31.83 14.80
C GLN A 99 -5.15 -30.92 15.73
N TYR A 100 -5.55 -29.62 15.81
CA TYR A 100 -4.85 -28.67 16.67
C TYR A 100 -5.32 -28.72 18.11
N ASN A 101 -6.64 -28.78 18.30
CA ASN A 101 -7.19 -28.87 19.64
C ASN A 101 -8.62 -29.44 19.58
N GLN A 102 -8.86 -30.50 20.33
CA GLN A 102 -10.12 -31.23 20.30
C GLN A 102 -11.37 -30.42 20.66
N LYS A 103 -11.20 -29.18 21.15
CA LYS A 103 -12.32 -28.36 21.69
C LYS A 103 -12.52 -27.02 21.00
N GLU A 104 -11.67 -26.63 20.06
CA GLU A 104 -11.72 -25.30 19.44
C GLU A 104 -12.32 -25.36 18.04
N ARG A 105 -13.42 -24.64 17.82
CA ARG A 105 -14.08 -24.59 16.52
C ARG A 105 -13.49 -23.45 15.68
N VAL A 106 -13.16 -23.77 14.42
CA VAL A 106 -12.74 -22.77 13.45
C VAL A 106 -13.93 -21.89 13.07
N SER A 107 -13.74 -20.60 13.12
CA SER A 107 -14.75 -19.59 12.75
C SER A 107 -14.51 -19.01 11.36
N LYS A 108 -13.25 -18.84 10.96
CA LYS A 108 -12.83 -18.29 9.66
C LYS A 108 -11.60 -19.02 9.13
N ALA A 109 -11.54 -19.18 7.81
CA ALA A 109 -10.36 -19.72 7.12
C ALA A 109 -10.18 -19.03 5.78
N ALA A 110 -8.93 -18.89 5.32
CA ALA A 110 -8.58 -18.34 4.01
C ALA A 110 -7.24 -18.92 3.53
N PHE A 111 -7.12 -19.14 2.22
CA PHE A 111 -5.85 -19.41 1.56
C PHE A 111 -5.16 -18.11 1.14
N SER A 112 -3.82 -18.16 1.09
CA SER A 112 -3.02 -17.16 0.38
C SER A 112 -3.09 -17.37 -1.13
N GLU A 113 -2.43 -16.48 -1.86
CA GLU A 113 -2.17 -16.64 -3.29
C GLU A 113 -1.40 -17.96 -3.53
N ASN A 114 -1.69 -18.64 -4.63
CA ASN A 114 -1.08 -19.94 -5.02
C ASN A 114 -1.23 -21.06 -3.97
N ASP A 115 -2.12 -20.94 -3.00
CA ASP A 115 -2.35 -21.90 -1.92
C ASP A 115 -1.11 -22.19 -1.02
N ALA A 116 -0.15 -21.25 -0.94
CA ALA A 116 1.09 -21.46 -0.19
C ALA A 116 0.89 -21.50 1.33
N TYR A 117 -0.10 -20.73 1.82
CA TYR A 117 -0.48 -20.68 3.23
C TYR A 117 -1.99 -20.83 3.39
N LEU A 118 -2.38 -21.46 4.49
CA LEU A 118 -3.73 -21.46 5.02
C LEU A 118 -3.73 -20.71 6.35
N ILE A 119 -4.59 -19.69 6.51
CA ILE A 119 -4.83 -19.08 7.82
C ILE A 119 -6.18 -19.54 8.36
N THR A 120 -6.21 -19.93 9.62
CA THR A 120 -7.44 -20.27 10.35
C THR A 120 -7.58 -19.38 11.58
N GLY A 121 -8.82 -19.05 11.92
CA GLY A 121 -9.18 -18.37 13.16
C GLY A 121 -10.28 -19.12 13.88
N ASN A 122 -10.23 -19.16 15.22
CA ASN A 122 -11.16 -19.95 16.01
C ASN A 122 -12.08 -19.13 16.94
N GLU A 123 -12.98 -19.83 17.63
CA GLU A 123 -13.94 -19.21 18.57
C GLU A 123 -13.29 -18.68 19.87
N ARG A 124 -12.03 -19.04 20.14
CA ARG A 124 -11.27 -18.57 21.32
C ARG A 124 -10.29 -17.44 21.02
N GLY A 125 -10.38 -16.87 19.81
CA GLY A 125 -9.54 -15.75 19.44
C GLY A 125 -8.12 -16.14 19.00
N ARG A 126 -7.84 -17.39 18.70
CA ARG A 126 -6.55 -17.85 18.19
C ARG A 126 -6.57 -17.92 16.67
N SER A 127 -5.45 -17.56 16.05
CA SER A 127 -5.25 -17.64 14.62
C SER A 127 -3.92 -18.29 14.28
N TYR A 128 -3.94 -19.23 13.35
CA TYR A 128 -2.77 -20.00 12.93
C TYR A 128 -2.55 -19.87 11.44
N VAL A 129 -1.31 -19.67 11.04
CA VAL A 129 -0.86 -19.80 9.65
C VAL A 129 -0.22 -21.15 9.49
N ILE A 130 -0.70 -21.91 8.52
CA ILE A 130 -0.46 -23.34 8.37
C ILE A 130 0.09 -23.58 6.97
N SER A 131 1.05 -24.49 6.84
CA SER A 131 1.43 -25.07 5.55
C SER A 131 0.34 -26.07 5.12
N PRO A 132 -0.34 -25.85 3.98
CA PRO A 132 -1.37 -26.79 3.54
C PRO A 132 -0.84 -28.16 3.12
N GLU A 133 0.45 -28.26 2.76
CA GLU A 133 1.05 -29.51 2.26
C GLU A 133 1.21 -30.55 3.36
N ASP A 134 1.64 -30.13 4.54
CA ASP A 134 1.98 -31.02 5.65
C ASP A 134 1.22 -30.72 6.95
N GLY A 135 0.39 -29.69 6.96
CA GLY A 135 -0.41 -29.27 8.12
C GLY A 135 0.43 -28.64 9.25
N THR A 136 1.69 -28.28 9.01
CA THR A 136 2.54 -27.67 10.05
C THR A 136 2.16 -26.22 10.31
N ILE A 137 2.14 -25.82 11.59
CA ILE A 137 1.95 -24.43 11.98
C ILE A 137 3.21 -23.64 11.65
N GLN A 138 3.09 -22.69 10.74
CA GLN A 138 4.16 -21.77 10.36
C GLN A 138 4.23 -20.56 11.30
N ALA A 139 3.09 -20.09 11.76
CA ALA A 139 2.99 -19.01 12.72
C ALA A 139 1.70 -19.09 13.54
N GLU A 140 1.77 -18.70 14.81
CA GLU A 140 0.62 -18.38 15.63
C GLU A 140 0.58 -16.86 15.84
N LEU A 141 -0.54 -16.22 15.48
CA LEU A 141 -0.72 -14.79 15.68
C LEU A 141 -1.03 -14.54 17.18
N PRO A 142 -0.70 -13.35 17.72
CA PRO A 142 -1.09 -12.99 19.07
C PRO A 142 -2.58 -13.23 19.32
N PRO A 143 -2.94 -13.93 20.40
CA PRO A 143 -4.32 -14.30 20.69
C PRO A 143 -5.16 -13.04 20.95
N LEU A 144 -6.39 -13.07 20.46
CA LEU A 144 -7.41 -12.04 20.71
C LEU A 144 -8.42 -12.56 21.74
N SER A 145 -9.14 -11.63 22.37
CA SER A 145 -10.00 -11.94 23.53
C SER A 145 -11.38 -12.53 23.15
N ASP A 146 -11.70 -12.63 21.87
CA ASP A 146 -13.02 -13.07 21.40
C ASP A 146 -12.91 -13.81 20.07
N VAL A 147 -14.03 -14.39 19.58
CA VAL A 147 -14.14 -15.12 18.32
C VAL A 147 -13.51 -14.35 17.16
N ILE A 148 -12.73 -15.03 16.35
CA ILE A 148 -12.13 -14.42 15.16
C ILE A 148 -13.22 -14.12 14.13
N SER A 149 -13.33 -12.86 13.74
CA SER A 149 -14.33 -12.34 12.79
C SER A 149 -13.81 -12.27 11.35
N ALA A 150 -12.53 -12.08 11.15
CA ALA A 150 -11.89 -12.03 9.83
C ALA A 150 -10.43 -12.49 9.90
N VAL A 151 -9.97 -13.15 8.83
CA VAL A 151 -8.58 -13.55 8.62
C VAL A 151 -8.15 -13.28 7.18
N VAL A 152 -6.88 -12.95 6.98
CA VAL A 152 -6.27 -12.84 5.66
C VAL A 152 -4.78 -13.17 5.75
N VAL A 153 -4.23 -13.83 4.74
CA VAL A 153 -2.81 -14.12 4.63
C VAL A 153 -2.36 -13.86 3.19
N SER A 154 -1.17 -13.30 3.02
CA SER A 154 -0.54 -13.08 1.73
C SER A 154 0.85 -13.68 1.71
N GLU A 155 1.10 -14.53 0.73
CA GLU A 155 2.43 -15.04 0.40
C GLU A 155 3.28 -13.93 -0.19
N THR A 156 2.73 -13.19 -1.15
CA THR A 156 3.43 -12.11 -1.87
C THR A 156 4.04 -11.07 -0.93
N TYR A 157 3.32 -10.70 0.14
CA TYR A 157 3.78 -9.68 1.09
C TYR A 157 4.34 -10.26 2.38
N HIS A 158 4.27 -11.59 2.56
CA HIS A 158 4.64 -12.30 3.78
C HIS A 158 3.95 -11.72 5.03
N LEU A 159 2.66 -11.43 4.91
CA LEU A 159 1.83 -10.83 5.94
C LEU A 159 0.63 -11.72 6.27
N ALA A 160 0.24 -11.73 7.53
CA ALA A 160 -1.00 -12.32 7.99
C ALA A 160 -1.74 -11.33 8.90
N ALA A 161 -3.06 -11.35 8.87
CA ALA A 161 -3.86 -10.54 9.78
C ALA A 161 -5.05 -11.33 10.30
N SER A 162 -5.44 -11.05 11.55
CA SER A 162 -6.67 -11.54 12.15
C SER A 162 -7.38 -10.44 12.93
N ALA A 163 -8.70 -10.46 12.88
CA ALA A 163 -9.56 -9.56 13.63
C ALA A 163 -10.61 -10.36 14.42
N SER A 164 -11.11 -9.79 15.52
CA SER A 164 -12.06 -10.45 16.42
C SER A 164 -13.29 -9.60 16.70
N PHE A 165 -14.34 -10.23 17.27
CA PHE A 165 -15.52 -9.52 17.74
C PHE A 165 -15.26 -8.58 18.91
N SER A 166 -14.10 -8.70 19.59
CA SER A 166 -13.65 -7.72 20.59
C SER A 166 -13.10 -6.43 19.99
N HIS A 167 -13.26 -6.23 18.69
CA HIS A 167 -12.79 -5.07 17.90
C HIS A 167 -11.26 -4.96 17.77
N HIS A 168 -10.51 -6.01 18.05
CA HIS A 168 -9.06 -6.01 17.89
C HIS A 168 -8.67 -6.50 16.51
N LEU A 169 -7.62 -5.87 15.96
CA LEU A 169 -6.93 -6.24 14.74
C LEU A 169 -5.45 -6.46 15.04
N VAL A 170 -4.94 -7.63 14.66
CA VAL A 170 -3.51 -7.96 14.69
C VAL A 170 -3.01 -8.12 13.27
N VAL A 171 -1.86 -7.52 12.97
CA VAL A 171 -1.11 -7.78 11.72
C VAL A 171 0.26 -8.30 12.07
N TYR A 172 0.68 -9.35 11.38
CA TYR A 172 1.85 -10.15 11.67
C TYR A 172 2.73 -10.32 10.43
N LYS A 173 4.04 -10.16 10.59
CA LYS A 173 5.05 -10.44 9.56
C LYS A 173 5.50 -11.88 9.62
N LEU A 174 5.31 -12.63 8.53
CA LEU A 174 5.69 -14.05 8.45
C LEU A 174 7.18 -14.26 8.35
N ASN A 175 7.94 -13.36 7.71
CA ASN A 175 9.40 -13.49 7.53
C ASN A 175 10.18 -13.25 8.82
N SER A 176 9.73 -12.31 9.66
CA SER A 176 10.42 -11.93 10.91
C SER A 176 9.73 -12.47 12.15
N PHE A 177 8.61 -13.19 12.00
CA PHE A 177 7.79 -13.73 13.09
C PHE A 177 7.41 -12.68 14.14
N SER A 178 7.15 -11.46 13.68
CA SER A 178 6.89 -10.31 14.56
C SER A 178 5.54 -9.70 14.31
N THR A 179 4.91 -9.22 15.37
CA THR A 179 3.68 -8.42 15.29
C THR A 179 4.02 -7.03 14.76
N LEU A 180 3.42 -6.63 13.63
CA LEU A 180 3.52 -5.25 13.15
C LEU A 180 2.74 -4.30 14.06
N PHE A 181 1.50 -4.69 14.39
CA PHE A 181 0.69 -3.98 15.38
C PHE A 181 -0.46 -4.86 15.88
N ASN A 182 -0.94 -4.50 17.06
CA ASN A 182 -2.16 -5.03 17.69
C ASN A 182 -2.97 -3.83 18.19
N GLN A 183 -4.09 -3.56 17.55
CA GLN A 183 -4.87 -2.35 17.80
C GLN A 183 -6.35 -2.65 18.01
N LYS A 184 -6.97 -1.92 18.93
CA LYS A 184 -8.41 -1.90 19.10
C LYS A 184 -9.02 -0.87 18.15
N LEU A 185 -9.98 -1.31 17.34
CA LEU A 185 -10.77 -0.47 16.43
C LEU A 185 -12.15 -0.19 17.03
N ASN A 186 -12.89 0.74 16.42
CA ASN A 186 -14.24 1.12 16.93
C ASN A 186 -15.37 0.22 16.39
N ALA A 187 -15.04 -0.79 15.57
CA ALA A 187 -16.03 -1.68 14.96
C ALA A 187 -15.46 -3.07 14.68
N VAL A 188 -16.35 -4.06 14.55
CA VAL A 188 -16.01 -5.43 14.14
C VAL A 188 -15.62 -5.45 12.66
N ILE A 189 -14.45 -5.96 12.35
CA ILE A 189 -14.02 -6.22 10.98
C ILE A 189 -14.68 -7.52 10.49
N GLU A 190 -15.33 -7.46 9.33
CA GLU A 190 -15.93 -8.63 8.67
C GLU A 190 -15.05 -9.22 7.58
N MET A 191 -14.27 -8.36 6.88
CA MET A 191 -13.36 -8.75 5.80
C MET A 191 -12.12 -7.87 5.76
N MET A 192 -11.03 -8.46 5.26
CA MET A 192 -9.75 -7.76 5.07
C MET A 192 -9.07 -8.23 3.78
N ILE A 193 -8.31 -7.34 3.16
CA ILE A 193 -7.46 -7.68 2.02
C ILE A 193 -6.20 -6.80 2.03
N PHE A 194 -5.02 -7.40 1.79
CA PHE A 194 -3.80 -6.65 1.57
C PHE A 194 -3.78 -6.11 0.14
N VAL A 195 -3.56 -4.81 -0.01
CA VAL A 195 -3.38 -4.15 -1.31
C VAL A 195 -1.91 -4.22 -1.72
N ASP A 196 -1.05 -3.87 -0.79
CA ASP A 196 0.41 -3.91 -0.90
C ASP A 196 1.05 -4.12 0.49
N GLU A 197 2.38 -4.05 0.59
CA GLU A 197 3.13 -4.21 1.85
C GLU A 197 2.83 -3.14 2.90
N GLN A 198 2.13 -2.05 2.53
CA GLN A 198 1.91 -0.89 3.39
C GLN A 198 0.43 -0.63 3.67
N THR A 199 -0.47 -1.27 2.91
CA THR A 199 -1.89 -0.93 2.92
C THR A 199 -2.75 -2.18 3.11
N LEU A 200 -3.53 -2.18 4.18
CA LEU A 200 -4.61 -3.13 4.43
C LEU A 200 -5.95 -2.40 4.27
N ILE A 201 -6.84 -2.94 3.45
CA ILE A 201 -8.24 -2.51 3.42
C ILE A 201 -9.03 -3.47 4.30
N ALA A 202 -9.79 -2.90 5.23
CA ALA A 202 -10.70 -3.63 6.09
C ALA A 202 -12.13 -3.10 5.93
N ILE A 203 -13.11 -3.99 5.96
CA ILE A 203 -14.53 -3.61 5.93
C ILE A 203 -15.17 -4.09 7.22
N THR A 204 -15.84 -3.17 7.87
CA THR A 204 -16.53 -3.44 9.12
C THR A 204 -17.94 -3.96 8.86
N ARG A 205 -18.51 -4.61 9.86
CA ARG A 205 -19.86 -5.18 9.81
C ARG A 205 -20.96 -4.15 9.54
N ASN A 206 -20.76 -2.93 9.97
CA ASN A 206 -21.68 -1.81 9.75
C ASN A 206 -21.39 -1.01 8.48
N GLY A 207 -20.63 -1.57 7.54
CA GLY A 207 -20.42 -0.98 6.21
C GLY A 207 -19.35 0.12 6.14
N LYS A 208 -18.51 0.29 7.17
CA LYS A 208 -17.36 1.21 7.07
C LYS A 208 -16.21 0.54 6.34
N ILE A 209 -15.59 1.26 5.42
CA ILE A 209 -14.37 0.86 4.73
C ILE A 209 -13.21 1.64 5.31
N LEU A 210 -12.21 0.92 5.80
CA LEU A 210 -11.03 1.47 6.46
C LEU A 210 -9.80 1.20 5.59
N SER A 211 -9.00 2.23 5.33
CA SER A 211 -7.65 2.10 4.77
C SER A 211 -6.64 2.24 5.90
N ILE A 212 -5.90 1.20 6.19
CA ILE A 212 -4.97 1.09 7.31
C ILE A 212 -3.54 1.12 6.78
N ASP A 213 -2.74 2.06 7.28
CA ASP A 213 -1.30 2.14 7.01
C ASP A 213 -0.56 1.13 7.89
N LEU A 214 0.01 0.11 7.28
CA LEU A 214 0.71 -0.96 8.00
C LEU A 214 2.04 -0.53 8.63
N ARG A 215 2.64 0.58 8.17
CA ARG A 215 3.88 1.11 8.77
C ARG A 215 3.60 1.85 10.08
N LYS A 216 2.48 2.58 10.12
CA LYS A 216 2.10 3.42 11.27
C LYS A 216 1.11 2.72 12.20
N GLY A 217 0.45 1.67 11.74
CA GLY A 217 -0.63 1.00 12.46
C GLY A 217 -1.87 1.87 12.66
N VAL A 218 -2.13 2.87 11.78
CA VAL A 218 -3.24 3.80 11.93
C VAL A 218 -4.20 3.76 10.76
N VAL A 219 -5.46 4.07 11.02
CA VAL A 219 -6.46 4.27 9.97
C VAL A 219 -6.19 5.59 9.26
N ASN A 220 -5.76 5.54 8.01
CA ASN A 220 -5.46 6.73 7.19
C ASN A 220 -6.73 7.38 6.65
N LYS A 221 -7.70 6.56 6.26
CA LYS A 221 -8.98 6.99 5.68
C LYS A 221 -10.08 6.05 6.09
N GLU A 222 -11.26 6.62 6.21
CA GLU A 222 -12.50 5.91 6.51
C GLU A 222 -13.61 6.50 5.64
N ILE A 223 -14.44 5.65 5.05
CA ILE A 223 -15.72 6.02 4.47
C ILE A 223 -16.80 5.08 4.97
N GLU A 224 -18.03 5.55 5.00
CA GLU A 224 -19.20 4.76 5.38
C GLU A 224 -20.09 4.53 4.14
N LEU A 225 -20.45 3.28 3.89
CA LEU A 225 -21.48 2.94 2.95
C LEU A 225 -22.83 3.37 3.53
N ASP A 226 -23.85 3.47 2.69
CA ASP A 226 -25.21 3.84 3.16
C ASP A 226 -25.65 3.01 4.37
N GLN A 227 -26.41 3.60 5.24
CA GLN A 227 -26.94 2.96 6.46
C GLN A 227 -27.69 1.66 6.13
N ASN A 228 -27.49 0.62 6.97
CA ASN A 228 -28.09 -0.71 6.84
C ASN A 228 -27.55 -1.59 5.71
N ILE A 229 -26.38 -1.33 5.20
CA ILE A 229 -25.69 -2.21 4.24
C ILE A 229 -24.77 -3.17 4.98
N TRP A 230 -24.91 -4.47 4.68
CA TRP A 230 -24.06 -5.51 5.23
C TRP A 230 -23.14 -6.10 4.16
N PRO A 231 -21.85 -5.75 4.16
CA PRO A 231 -20.87 -6.34 3.26
C PRO A 231 -20.67 -7.83 3.54
N THR A 232 -20.60 -8.63 2.50
CA THR A 232 -20.48 -10.10 2.62
C THR A 232 -19.26 -10.67 1.94
N VAL A 233 -18.76 -10.01 0.90
CA VAL A 233 -17.60 -10.44 0.13
C VAL A 233 -16.89 -9.24 -0.49
N MET A 234 -15.56 -9.35 -0.60
CA MET A 234 -14.71 -8.33 -1.19
C MET A 234 -13.69 -8.98 -2.11
N VAL A 235 -13.42 -8.36 -3.25
CA VAL A 235 -12.36 -8.77 -4.16
C VAL A 235 -11.61 -7.56 -4.71
N LEU A 236 -10.29 -7.69 -4.82
CA LEU A 236 -9.43 -6.65 -5.39
C LEU A 236 -9.41 -6.75 -6.92
N SER A 237 -9.38 -5.62 -7.62
CA SER A 237 -9.16 -5.61 -9.06
C SER A 237 -7.74 -6.10 -9.39
N HIS A 238 -7.52 -6.63 -10.59
CA HIS A 238 -6.18 -7.08 -11.02
C HIS A 238 -5.13 -5.95 -10.98
N SER A 239 -5.54 -4.71 -11.27
CA SER A 239 -4.67 -3.53 -11.16
C SER A 239 -4.45 -3.04 -9.73
N LYS A 240 -5.08 -3.65 -8.73
CA LYS A 240 -5.10 -3.25 -7.31
C LYS A 240 -5.61 -1.82 -7.06
N LYS A 241 -6.20 -1.17 -8.06
CA LYS A 241 -6.72 0.21 -7.95
C LYS A 241 -8.14 0.27 -7.42
N PHE A 242 -8.91 -0.79 -7.57
CA PHE A 242 -10.32 -0.86 -7.16
C PHE A 242 -10.57 -2.08 -6.30
N ILE A 243 -11.49 -1.94 -5.36
CA ILE A 243 -12.13 -3.05 -4.65
C ILE A 243 -13.60 -3.13 -5.05
N TYR A 244 -14.05 -4.35 -5.22
CA TYR A 244 -15.48 -4.66 -5.45
C TYR A 244 -16.02 -5.30 -4.19
N ILE A 245 -17.16 -4.79 -3.73
CA ILE A 245 -17.79 -5.21 -2.48
C ILE A 245 -19.20 -5.67 -2.80
N GLY A 246 -19.49 -6.93 -2.53
CA GLY A 246 -20.83 -7.49 -2.59
C GLY A 246 -21.50 -7.43 -1.22
N THR A 247 -22.81 -7.23 -1.20
CA THR A 247 -23.57 -7.05 0.05
C THR A 247 -24.74 -8.01 0.16
N ARG A 248 -25.22 -8.18 1.39
CA ARG A 248 -26.42 -8.95 1.68
C ARG A 248 -27.67 -8.38 1.00
N GLU A 249 -27.73 -7.07 0.84
CA GLU A 249 -28.82 -6.32 0.21
C GLU A 249 -28.77 -6.39 -1.32
N SER A 250 -27.84 -7.22 -1.88
CA SER A 250 -27.66 -7.40 -3.32
C SER A 250 -27.23 -6.13 -4.05
N ILE A 251 -26.30 -5.41 -3.45
CA ILE A 251 -25.65 -4.26 -4.05
C ILE A 251 -24.19 -4.61 -4.28
N LEU A 252 -23.69 -4.26 -5.45
CA LEU A 252 -22.27 -4.28 -5.79
C LEU A 252 -21.74 -2.85 -5.77
N PHE A 253 -20.71 -2.61 -4.97
CA PHE A 253 -19.94 -1.37 -4.97
C PHE A 253 -18.62 -1.57 -5.68
N ALA A 254 -18.16 -0.55 -6.40
CA ALA A 254 -16.79 -0.42 -6.85
C ALA A 254 -16.18 0.82 -6.20
N VAL A 255 -15.08 0.64 -5.46
CA VAL A 255 -14.45 1.69 -4.67
C VAL A 255 -13.00 1.85 -5.13
N TYR A 256 -12.55 3.07 -5.30
CA TYR A 256 -11.16 3.37 -5.64
C TYR A 256 -10.27 3.29 -4.39
N VAL A 257 -9.29 2.41 -4.41
CA VAL A 257 -8.45 2.09 -3.22
C VAL A 257 -7.75 3.30 -2.62
N LYS A 258 -7.19 4.18 -3.46
CA LYS A 258 -6.35 5.29 -3.01
C LYS A 258 -7.14 6.38 -2.26
N THR A 259 -8.35 6.67 -2.71
CA THR A 259 -9.19 7.76 -2.15
C THR A 259 -10.37 7.25 -1.36
N LEU A 260 -10.70 5.96 -1.47
CA LEU A 260 -11.91 5.29 -0.99
C LEU A 260 -13.21 5.85 -1.64
N ASP A 261 -13.10 6.61 -2.74
CA ASP A 261 -14.29 7.12 -3.44
C ASP A 261 -15.09 5.97 -4.04
N ILE A 262 -16.40 6.00 -3.86
CA ILE A 262 -17.32 5.05 -4.50
C ILE A 262 -17.44 5.45 -5.96
N LEU A 263 -16.91 4.60 -6.86
CA LEU A 263 -16.98 4.84 -8.31
C LEU A 263 -18.42 4.61 -8.85
N TYR A 264 -19.04 3.53 -8.41
CA TYR A 264 -20.42 3.21 -8.70
C TYR A 264 -20.99 2.22 -7.69
N GLN A 265 -22.31 2.18 -7.63
CA GLN A 265 -23.08 1.13 -6.99
C GLN A 265 -24.16 0.62 -7.95
N VAL A 266 -24.42 -0.67 -7.91
CA VAL A 266 -25.44 -1.29 -8.77
C VAL A 266 -26.21 -2.35 -8.01
N LYS A 267 -27.54 -2.32 -8.17
CA LYS A 267 -28.44 -3.35 -7.63
C LYS A 267 -28.33 -4.60 -8.50
N LEU A 268 -28.18 -5.74 -7.84
CA LEU A 268 -28.06 -7.04 -8.48
C LEU A 268 -29.40 -7.76 -8.54
N PRO A 269 -29.59 -8.70 -9.47
CA PRO A 269 -30.88 -9.34 -9.71
C PRO A 269 -31.31 -10.34 -8.62
N TYR A 270 -30.33 -10.99 -7.96
CA TYR A 270 -30.60 -12.04 -6.96
C TYR A 270 -30.22 -11.60 -5.55
N HIS A 271 -30.77 -12.29 -4.54
CA HIS A 271 -30.64 -11.89 -3.14
C HIS A 271 -29.34 -12.41 -2.49
N GLY A 272 -28.61 -11.48 -1.88
CA GLY A 272 -27.47 -11.76 -1.03
C GLY A 272 -26.23 -12.28 -1.80
N VAL A 273 -25.31 -11.39 -2.11
CA VAL A 273 -24.01 -11.78 -2.71
C VAL A 273 -23.19 -12.57 -1.70
N THR A 274 -22.73 -13.74 -2.06
CA THR A 274 -21.91 -14.59 -1.19
C THR A 274 -20.49 -14.75 -1.68
N THR A 275 -20.27 -14.66 -2.99
CA THR A 275 -18.93 -14.78 -3.59
C THR A 275 -18.74 -13.81 -4.73
N LEU A 276 -17.52 -13.33 -4.89
CA LEU A 276 -17.07 -12.55 -6.04
C LEU A 276 -15.74 -13.14 -6.52
N CYS A 277 -15.64 -13.43 -7.81
CA CYS A 277 -14.41 -13.83 -8.47
C CYS A 277 -14.25 -13.05 -9.78
N ARG A 278 -13.01 -12.93 -10.25
CA ARG A 278 -12.72 -12.22 -11.49
C ARG A 278 -11.62 -12.92 -12.26
N THR A 279 -11.90 -13.23 -13.52
CA THR A 279 -10.94 -13.68 -14.53
C THR A 279 -10.59 -12.54 -15.49
N GLN A 280 -9.78 -12.81 -16.48
CA GLN A 280 -9.53 -11.83 -17.56
C GLN A 280 -10.79 -11.48 -18.36
N LYS A 281 -11.77 -12.39 -18.45
CA LYS A 281 -12.98 -12.20 -19.26
C LYS A 281 -14.25 -11.98 -18.41
N TYR A 282 -14.37 -12.71 -17.31
CA TYR A 282 -15.62 -12.73 -16.53
C TYR A 282 -15.47 -12.09 -15.16
N PHE A 283 -16.48 -11.33 -14.77
CA PHE A 283 -16.77 -10.98 -13.39
C PHE A 283 -17.86 -11.93 -12.90
N ILE A 284 -17.55 -12.75 -11.90
CA ILE A 284 -18.36 -13.88 -11.46
C ILE A 284 -18.96 -13.56 -10.09
N MET A 285 -20.26 -13.72 -9.95
CA MET A 285 -21.00 -13.45 -8.71
C MET A 285 -21.85 -14.65 -8.32
N GLY A 286 -21.67 -15.13 -7.09
CA GLY A 286 -22.53 -16.15 -6.50
C GLY A 286 -23.45 -15.57 -5.46
N PHE A 287 -24.64 -16.16 -5.34
CA PHE A 287 -25.72 -15.65 -4.50
C PHE A 287 -26.20 -16.69 -3.48
N LYS A 288 -26.80 -16.17 -2.41
CA LYS A 288 -27.40 -16.99 -1.35
C LYS A 288 -28.56 -17.85 -1.88
N THR A 289 -29.21 -17.44 -2.94
CA THR A 289 -30.32 -18.13 -3.60
C THR A 289 -29.86 -19.24 -4.54
N GLY A 290 -28.55 -19.35 -4.80
CA GLY A 290 -27.94 -20.45 -5.55
C GLY A 290 -27.54 -20.10 -6.98
N GLU A 291 -27.83 -18.90 -7.46
CA GLU A 291 -27.43 -18.47 -8.79
C GLU A 291 -25.97 -18.08 -8.83
N LEU A 292 -25.31 -18.42 -9.92
CA LEU A 292 -23.95 -18.03 -10.27
C LEU A 292 -23.99 -17.29 -11.61
N LEU A 293 -23.70 -16.00 -11.57
CA LEU A 293 -23.73 -15.13 -12.74
C LEU A 293 -22.32 -14.88 -13.27
N PHE A 294 -22.18 -14.94 -14.59
CA PHE A 294 -20.95 -14.66 -15.31
C PHE A 294 -21.15 -13.44 -16.20
N TYR A 295 -20.63 -12.31 -15.80
CA TYR A 295 -20.69 -11.06 -16.56
C TYR A 295 -19.41 -10.90 -17.39
N ASN A 296 -19.54 -10.73 -18.71
CA ASN A 296 -18.40 -10.38 -19.55
C ASN A 296 -18.03 -8.90 -19.31
N HIS A 297 -17.11 -8.65 -18.39
CA HIS A 297 -16.72 -7.28 -18.03
C HIS A 297 -15.93 -6.55 -19.13
N ARG A 298 -15.49 -7.25 -20.18
CA ARG A 298 -14.84 -6.68 -21.38
C ARG A 298 -15.81 -6.45 -22.54
N GLU A 299 -17.07 -6.77 -22.39
CA GLU A 299 -18.06 -6.50 -23.43
C GLU A 299 -18.06 -5.00 -23.76
N PHE A 300 -18.00 -4.65 -25.06
CA PHE A 300 -17.83 -3.28 -25.57
C PHE A 300 -16.49 -2.58 -25.28
N GLU A 301 -15.46 -3.25 -24.79
CA GLU A 301 -14.17 -2.65 -24.43
C GLU A 301 -13.49 -1.98 -25.66
N GLU A 302 -13.46 -2.66 -26.81
CA GLU A 302 -12.85 -2.14 -28.03
C GLU A 302 -13.59 -0.89 -28.55
N GLN A 303 -14.93 -0.90 -28.53
CA GLN A 303 -15.72 0.27 -28.92
C GLN A 303 -15.47 1.44 -27.96
N PHE A 304 -15.42 1.17 -26.65
CA PHE A 304 -15.14 2.16 -25.64
C PHE A 304 -13.78 2.85 -25.84
N ILE A 305 -12.72 2.04 -26.07
CA ILE A 305 -11.37 2.55 -26.35
C ILE A 305 -11.36 3.40 -27.63
N THR A 306 -12.03 2.95 -28.69
CA THR A 306 -12.12 3.67 -29.96
C THR A 306 -12.79 5.02 -29.79
N PHE A 307 -13.92 5.11 -29.06
CA PHE A 307 -14.61 6.37 -28.81
C PHE A 307 -13.76 7.36 -28.00
N ILE A 308 -13.00 6.87 -27.00
CA ILE A 308 -12.07 7.73 -26.24
C ILE A 308 -10.95 8.25 -27.15
N GLN A 309 -10.36 7.42 -28.01
CA GLN A 309 -9.31 7.82 -28.94
C GLN A 309 -9.81 8.88 -29.94
N LEU A 310 -11.05 8.78 -30.39
CA LEU A 310 -11.70 9.73 -31.27
C LEU A 310 -12.28 10.96 -30.55
N LYS A 311 -12.08 11.10 -29.24
CA LYS A 311 -12.67 12.14 -28.38
C LYS A 311 -14.21 12.21 -28.44
N GLN A 312 -14.87 11.11 -28.76
CA GLN A 312 -16.33 10.95 -28.74
C GLN A 312 -16.76 10.61 -27.31
N ILE A 313 -16.69 11.61 -26.41
CA ILE A 313 -16.85 11.38 -24.96
C ILE A 313 -18.27 10.96 -24.60
N LYS A 314 -19.30 11.53 -25.27
CA LYS A 314 -20.71 11.17 -25.06
C LYS A 314 -20.93 9.69 -25.37
N GLU A 315 -20.45 9.22 -26.51
CA GLU A 315 -20.57 7.83 -26.96
C GLU A 315 -19.81 6.87 -26.03
N ALA A 316 -18.60 7.25 -25.62
CA ALA A 316 -17.82 6.49 -24.63
C ALA A 316 -18.57 6.39 -23.30
N CYS A 317 -19.12 7.48 -22.80
CA CYS A 317 -19.90 7.48 -21.55
C CYS A 317 -21.22 6.72 -21.66
N LEU A 318 -21.89 6.71 -22.82
CA LEU A 318 -23.09 5.92 -23.05
C LEU A 318 -22.84 4.40 -22.95
N ILE A 319 -21.62 3.94 -23.21
CA ILE A 319 -21.27 2.53 -23.01
C ILE A 319 -21.39 2.12 -21.53
N PHE A 320 -21.16 3.03 -20.56
CA PHE A 320 -21.36 2.72 -19.14
C PHE A 320 -22.79 2.31 -18.82
N GLN A 321 -23.77 2.73 -19.61
CA GLN A 321 -25.17 2.27 -19.49
C GLN A 321 -25.34 0.82 -19.96
N LYS A 322 -24.45 0.32 -20.81
CA LYS A 322 -24.46 -1.07 -21.30
C LYS A 322 -23.54 -1.95 -20.44
N ASN A 323 -22.39 -1.43 -20.05
CA ASN A 323 -21.40 -2.15 -19.25
C ASN A 323 -20.72 -1.23 -18.22
N ILE A 324 -21.23 -1.27 -16.98
CA ILE A 324 -20.73 -0.42 -15.89
C ILE A 324 -19.30 -0.78 -15.45
N PHE A 325 -18.83 -2.01 -15.70
CA PHE A 325 -17.47 -2.42 -15.34
C PHE A 325 -16.41 -1.61 -16.08
N LEU A 326 -16.72 -1.05 -17.26
CA LEU A 326 -15.81 -0.19 -18.00
C LEU A 326 -15.53 1.15 -17.33
N MET A 327 -16.33 1.55 -16.33
CA MET A 327 -16.00 2.72 -15.48
C MET A 327 -14.69 2.53 -14.70
N SER A 328 -14.30 1.29 -14.39
CA SER A 328 -13.02 0.97 -13.76
C SER A 328 -11.88 0.67 -14.77
N HIS A 329 -12.15 0.82 -16.07
CA HIS A 329 -11.14 0.64 -17.10
C HIS A 329 -10.08 1.76 -17.05
N ARG A 330 -8.81 1.43 -17.37
CA ARG A 330 -7.70 2.40 -17.30
C ARG A 330 -7.90 3.64 -18.18
N GLU A 331 -8.55 3.48 -19.34
CA GLU A 331 -8.77 4.58 -20.29
C GLU A 331 -9.87 5.56 -19.83
N THR A 332 -10.71 5.18 -18.85
CA THR A 332 -11.73 6.07 -18.27
C THR A 332 -11.10 7.32 -17.64
N LYS A 333 -9.83 7.23 -17.21
CA LYS A 333 -9.06 8.37 -16.72
C LYS A 333 -8.99 9.52 -17.75
N LYS A 334 -8.93 9.21 -19.05
CA LYS A 334 -8.90 10.20 -20.12
C LYS A 334 -10.18 11.03 -20.21
N ILE A 335 -11.33 10.41 -19.90
CA ILE A 335 -12.61 11.15 -19.84
C ILE A 335 -12.51 12.25 -18.78
N TYR A 336 -11.94 11.94 -17.63
CA TYR A 336 -11.75 12.94 -16.57
C TYR A 336 -10.66 13.97 -16.90
N GLU A 337 -9.61 13.60 -17.63
CA GLU A 337 -8.60 14.54 -18.14
C GLU A 337 -9.25 15.54 -19.11
N TYR A 338 -10.07 15.08 -20.05
CA TYR A 338 -10.84 15.96 -20.94
C TYR A 338 -11.85 16.83 -20.18
N TRP A 339 -12.49 16.29 -19.13
CA TRP A 339 -13.35 17.08 -18.24
C TRP A 339 -12.59 18.24 -17.59
N ILE A 340 -11.38 18.00 -17.11
CA ILE A 340 -10.55 19.06 -16.49
C ILE A 340 -10.21 20.14 -17.51
N GLU A 341 -9.92 19.78 -18.76
CA GLU A 341 -9.67 20.75 -19.85
C GLU A 341 -10.91 21.62 -20.12
N GLU A 342 -12.09 21.03 -20.19
CA GLU A 342 -13.34 21.75 -20.45
C GLU A 342 -13.89 22.50 -19.23
N LYS A 343 -13.55 22.09 -18.04
CA LYS A 343 -14.06 22.65 -16.78
C LYS A 343 -13.80 24.16 -16.67
N GLU A 344 -12.63 24.61 -17.12
CA GLU A 344 -12.31 26.03 -17.12
C GLU A 344 -13.21 26.84 -18.10
N THR A 345 -13.46 26.30 -19.28
CA THR A 345 -14.39 26.90 -20.26
C THR A 345 -15.81 26.96 -19.69
N ILE A 346 -16.27 25.89 -19.05
CA ILE A 346 -17.57 25.81 -18.37
C ILE A 346 -17.68 26.89 -17.28
N MET A 347 -16.67 27.00 -16.41
CA MET A 347 -16.65 28.02 -15.35
C MET A 347 -16.69 29.45 -15.92
N ASN A 348 -15.98 29.72 -17.01
CA ASN A 348 -15.99 31.01 -17.68
C ASN A 348 -17.38 31.35 -18.27
N LEU A 349 -18.07 30.39 -18.87
CA LEU A 349 -19.43 30.53 -19.36
C LEU A 349 -20.42 30.80 -18.22
N LEU A 350 -20.34 30.01 -17.14
CA LEU A 350 -21.18 30.20 -15.94
C LEU A 350 -20.99 31.56 -15.30
N SER A 351 -19.75 32.07 -15.28
CA SER A 351 -19.44 33.41 -14.75
C SER A 351 -20.05 34.54 -15.58
N ARG A 352 -20.30 34.31 -16.87
CA ARG A 352 -20.99 35.24 -17.77
C ARG A 352 -22.49 35.09 -17.77
N GLY A 353 -23.03 34.06 -17.07
CA GLY A 353 -24.46 33.75 -17.07
C GLY A 353 -24.91 32.93 -18.29
N GLU A 354 -23.99 32.39 -19.09
CA GLU A 354 -24.25 31.61 -20.31
C GLU A 354 -24.49 30.15 -19.98
N ILE A 355 -25.55 29.85 -19.16
CA ILE A 355 -25.82 28.54 -18.58
C ILE A 355 -26.06 27.48 -19.66
N GLU A 356 -26.86 27.78 -20.69
CA GLU A 356 -27.20 26.84 -21.76
C GLU A 356 -25.94 26.35 -22.50
N GLN A 357 -25.00 27.26 -22.75
CA GLN A 357 -23.74 26.90 -23.41
C GLN A 357 -22.86 26.06 -22.51
N ALA A 358 -22.78 26.39 -21.21
CA ALA A 358 -22.07 25.59 -20.22
C ALA A 358 -22.62 24.16 -20.09
N GLN A 359 -23.95 24.04 -20.04
CA GLN A 359 -24.63 22.74 -20.01
C GLN A 359 -24.39 21.93 -21.28
N LYS A 360 -24.38 22.54 -22.45
CA LYS A 360 -24.09 21.87 -23.73
C LYS A 360 -22.67 21.28 -23.77
N ILE A 361 -21.67 21.99 -23.25
CA ILE A 361 -20.30 21.49 -23.16
C ILE A 361 -20.21 20.36 -22.11
N ALA A 362 -20.91 20.50 -20.99
CA ALA A 362 -20.91 19.52 -19.92
C ALA A 362 -21.69 18.22 -20.27
N GLU A 363 -22.70 18.29 -21.14
CA GLU A 363 -23.61 17.18 -21.47
C GLU A 363 -22.89 15.84 -21.76
N PRO A 364 -21.82 15.78 -22.57
CA PRO A 364 -21.10 14.53 -22.86
C PRO A 364 -20.56 13.83 -21.61
N PHE A 365 -20.23 14.58 -20.58
CA PHE A 365 -19.61 14.09 -19.34
C PHE A 365 -20.61 13.71 -18.24
N MET A 366 -21.90 14.04 -18.41
CA MET A 366 -22.92 13.83 -17.36
C MET A 366 -23.23 12.36 -17.06
N PHE A 367 -22.77 11.44 -17.90
CA PHE A 367 -22.86 10.00 -17.65
C PHE A 367 -21.69 9.49 -16.76
N HIS A 368 -20.68 10.32 -16.52
CA HIS A 368 -19.60 10.01 -15.59
C HIS A 368 -19.92 10.57 -14.19
N PRO A 369 -20.09 9.76 -13.13
CA PRO A 369 -20.63 10.21 -11.83
C PRO A 369 -19.88 11.39 -11.23
N LYS A 370 -18.52 11.34 -11.27
CA LYS A 370 -17.68 12.40 -10.73
C LYS A 370 -17.81 13.72 -11.50
N CYS A 371 -17.87 13.66 -12.83
CA CYS A 371 -18.05 14.86 -13.65
C CYS A 371 -19.42 15.49 -13.39
N LYS A 372 -20.46 14.67 -13.27
CA LYS A 372 -21.82 15.10 -12.95
C LYS A 372 -21.89 15.80 -11.59
N LEU A 373 -21.24 15.23 -10.56
CA LEU A 373 -21.19 15.83 -9.23
C LEU A 373 -20.49 17.19 -9.28
N GLU A 374 -19.30 17.24 -9.89
CA GLU A 374 -18.52 18.48 -10.01
C GLU A 374 -19.27 19.54 -10.81
N PHE A 375 -20.03 19.17 -11.85
CA PHE A 375 -20.86 20.12 -12.60
C PHE A 375 -22.01 20.68 -11.75
N SER A 376 -22.70 19.83 -10.98
CA SER A 376 -23.74 20.28 -10.05
C SER A 376 -23.20 21.25 -9.01
N GLU A 377 -21.97 21.01 -8.50
CA GLU A 377 -21.30 21.96 -7.60
C GLU A 377 -21.03 23.30 -8.29
N LEU A 378 -20.58 23.28 -9.56
CA LEU A 378 -20.36 24.49 -10.34
C LEU A 378 -21.67 25.27 -10.60
N GLU A 379 -22.78 24.60 -10.87
CA GLU A 379 -24.07 25.24 -11.00
C GLU A 379 -24.52 25.91 -9.70
N MET A 380 -24.30 25.29 -8.55
CA MET A 380 -24.64 25.88 -7.24
C MET A 380 -23.84 27.14 -6.93
N ILE A 381 -22.57 27.21 -7.33
CA ILE A 381 -21.71 28.39 -7.09
C ILE A 381 -21.81 29.45 -8.19
N GLN A 382 -22.60 29.22 -9.25
CA GLN A 382 -22.74 30.13 -10.38
C GLN A 382 -23.06 31.59 -9.98
N PRO A 383 -24.00 31.92 -9.07
CA PRO A 383 -24.29 33.28 -8.65
C PRO A 383 -23.05 33.98 -8.08
N HIS A 384 -22.22 33.25 -7.37
CA HIS A 384 -20.97 33.75 -6.77
C HIS A 384 -19.88 33.95 -7.83
N LEU A 385 -19.81 33.10 -8.86
CA LEU A 385 -18.92 33.32 -10.02
C LEU A 385 -19.28 34.62 -10.78
N ILE A 386 -20.56 34.87 -10.99
CA ILE A 386 -21.03 36.15 -11.63
C ILE A 386 -20.65 37.34 -10.76
N ALA A 387 -20.86 37.24 -9.43
CA ALA A 387 -20.47 38.32 -8.51
C ALA A 387 -18.95 38.57 -8.55
N LEU A 388 -18.15 37.49 -8.53
CA LEU A 388 -16.69 37.57 -8.60
C LEU A 388 -16.20 38.20 -9.89
N GLN A 389 -16.81 37.88 -11.04
CA GLN A 389 -16.51 38.50 -12.33
C GLN A 389 -16.85 40.00 -12.34
N ARG A 390 -17.98 40.38 -11.73
CA ARG A 390 -18.36 41.81 -11.60
C ARG A 390 -17.33 42.55 -10.75
N TYR A 391 -16.88 41.98 -9.61
CA TYR A 391 -15.86 42.61 -8.78
C TYR A 391 -14.51 42.72 -9.49
N LEU A 392 -14.12 41.74 -10.29
CA LEU A 392 -12.91 41.81 -11.11
C LEU A 392 -12.99 42.95 -12.12
N ARG A 393 -14.12 43.11 -12.82
CA ARG A 393 -14.34 44.18 -13.81
C ARG A 393 -14.39 45.61 -13.18
N SER A 394 -14.98 45.70 -11.99
CA SER A 394 -15.07 46.98 -11.26
C SER A 394 -13.83 47.31 -10.44
N MET A 395 -12.80 46.44 -10.47
CA MET A 395 -11.58 46.54 -9.64
C MET A 395 -11.87 46.61 -8.12
N SER A 396 -12.99 46.07 -7.68
CA SER A 396 -13.44 46.08 -6.30
C SER A 396 -12.97 44.79 -5.60
N TYR A 397 -11.70 44.74 -5.15
CA TYR A 397 -11.12 43.49 -4.70
C TYR A 397 -11.47 43.16 -3.26
N ALA A 398 -11.72 44.11 -2.35
CA ALA A 398 -12.12 43.80 -0.98
C ALA A 398 -13.40 42.94 -0.93
N PRO A 399 -14.53 43.29 -1.59
CA PRO A 399 -15.69 42.38 -1.61
C PRO A 399 -15.44 41.08 -2.36
N ALA A 400 -14.47 41.01 -3.30
CA ALA A 400 -14.10 39.75 -3.96
C ALA A 400 -13.42 38.77 -2.99
N TYR A 401 -12.49 39.25 -2.16
CA TYR A 401 -11.86 38.46 -1.12
C TYR A 401 -12.84 38.02 -0.02
N ASP A 402 -13.75 38.91 0.40
CA ASP A 402 -14.83 38.58 1.34
C ASP A 402 -15.72 37.45 0.80
N LEU A 403 -16.08 37.50 -0.47
CA LEU A 403 -16.87 36.45 -1.11
C LEU A 403 -16.13 35.13 -1.13
N VAL A 404 -14.85 35.15 -1.48
CA VAL A 404 -14.01 33.95 -1.53
C VAL A 404 -13.73 33.38 -0.13
N THR A 405 -13.69 34.21 0.90
CA THR A 405 -13.56 33.75 2.30
C THR A 405 -14.82 33.02 2.76
N ARG A 406 -16.02 33.48 2.33
CA ARG A 406 -17.29 32.77 2.63
C ARG A 406 -17.51 31.53 1.76
N HIS A 407 -16.93 31.49 0.55
CA HIS A 407 -17.04 30.42 -0.43
C HIS A 407 -15.64 29.98 -0.90
N PRO A 408 -14.93 29.16 -0.07
CA PRO A 408 -13.52 28.78 -0.34
C PRO A 408 -13.29 28.04 -1.68
N GLU A 409 -14.33 27.41 -2.23
CA GLU A 409 -14.32 26.75 -3.54
C GLU A 409 -13.99 27.71 -4.69
N LEU A 410 -14.35 28.99 -4.57
CA LEU A 410 -14.05 30.04 -5.55
C LEU A 410 -12.55 30.35 -5.67
N ARG A 411 -11.74 30.01 -4.66
CA ARG A 411 -10.26 30.17 -4.72
C ARG A 411 -9.62 29.41 -5.87
N LYS A 412 -10.26 28.32 -6.32
CA LYS A 412 -9.78 27.50 -7.44
C LYS A 412 -10.22 28.02 -8.81
N SER A 413 -11.02 29.09 -8.85
CA SER A 413 -11.51 29.65 -10.10
C SER A 413 -10.44 30.47 -10.84
N SER A 414 -10.46 30.45 -12.18
CA SER A 414 -9.60 31.28 -13.01
C SER A 414 -9.83 32.81 -12.76
N LEU A 415 -11.04 33.18 -12.36
CA LEU A 415 -11.35 34.55 -11.99
C LEU A 415 -10.59 35.02 -10.75
N PHE A 416 -10.55 34.20 -9.70
CA PHE A 416 -9.78 34.55 -8.52
C PHE A 416 -8.27 34.49 -8.79
N ALA A 417 -7.81 33.54 -9.60
CA ALA A 417 -6.44 33.51 -10.07
C ALA A 417 -6.02 34.79 -10.83
N GLN A 418 -6.93 35.40 -11.60
CA GLN A 418 -6.68 36.68 -12.24
C GLN A 418 -6.53 37.80 -11.20
N ILE A 419 -7.38 37.83 -10.15
CA ILE A 419 -7.26 38.82 -9.06
C ILE A 419 -5.91 38.63 -8.33
N GLU A 420 -5.52 37.42 -8.01
CA GLU A 420 -4.22 37.13 -7.40
C GLU A 420 -3.03 37.48 -8.34
N ALA A 421 -3.17 37.27 -9.64
CA ALA A 421 -2.16 37.67 -10.61
C ALA A 421 -2.00 39.22 -10.66
N LEU A 422 -3.11 39.97 -10.59
CA LEU A 422 -3.10 41.45 -10.48
C LEU A 422 -2.48 41.88 -9.14
N TRP A 423 -2.83 41.25 -8.05
CA TRP A 423 -2.19 41.46 -6.75
C TRP A 423 -0.69 41.29 -6.85
N ASN A 424 -0.22 40.12 -7.34
CA ASN A 424 1.19 39.83 -7.45
C ASN A 424 1.94 40.83 -8.36
N LYS A 425 1.33 41.22 -9.46
CA LYS A 425 1.89 42.25 -10.37
C LYS A 425 2.06 43.58 -9.65
N ASN A 426 1.02 44.06 -8.94
CA ASN A 426 1.06 45.33 -8.23
C ASN A 426 2.01 45.29 -7.03
N LEU A 427 2.03 44.15 -6.30
CA LEU A 427 2.97 43.94 -5.22
C LEU A 427 4.41 43.99 -5.74
N GLN A 428 4.71 43.29 -6.83
CA GLN A 428 6.03 43.31 -7.46
C GLN A 428 6.46 44.70 -7.85
N LYS A 429 5.55 45.49 -8.46
CA LYS A 429 5.82 46.89 -8.81
C LYS A 429 6.16 47.72 -7.59
N ALA A 430 5.37 47.61 -6.51
CA ALA A 430 5.63 48.29 -5.25
C ALA A 430 6.97 47.88 -4.63
N GLN A 431 7.31 46.65 -4.67
CA GLN A 431 8.60 46.12 -4.13
C GLN A 431 9.81 46.65 -4.91
N ILE A 432 9.73 46.68 -6.24
CA ILE A 432 10.79 47.24 -7.09
C ILE A 432 10.99 48.74 -6.79
N LEU A 433 9.90 49.51 -6.60
CA LEU A 433 9.98 50.90 -6.23
C LEU A 433 10.66 51.12 -4.88
N LEU A 434 10.29 50.30 -3.87
CA LEU A 434 10.87 50.37 -2.52
C LEU A 434 12.31 49.87 -2.48
N ALA A 435 12.68 48.90 -3.32
CA ALA A 435 14.07 48.41 -3.38
C ALA A 435 15.05 49.45 -3.96
N ARG A 436 14.57 50.30 -4.88
CA ARG A 436 15.40 51.34 -5.47
C ARG A 436 15.60 52.52 -4.52
N GLU A 437 14.53 53.15 -4.08
CA GLU A 437 14.55 54.34 -3.20
C GLU A 437 13.41 54.27 -2.18
N PRO A 438 13.63 53.66 -1.01
CA PRO A 438 12.57 53.35 -0.05
C PRO A 438 11.79 54.56 0.49
N ILE A 439 12.44 55.75 0.55
CA ILE A 439 11.83 56.95 1.11
C ILE A 439 11.06 57.69 0.04
N LEU A 440 11.69 57.97 -1.11
CA LEU A 440 11.12 58.76 -2.20
C LEU A 440 9.96 58.01 -2.89
N ASN A 441 10.04 56.70 -3.03
CA ASN A 441 9.06 55.90 -3.77
C ASN A 441 7.94 55.34 -2.90
N LYS A 442 7.84 55.70 -1.62
CA LYS A 442 6.84 55.15 -0.71
C LYS A 442 5.40 55.44 -1.13
N ASP A 443 5.14 56.66 -1.56
CA ASP A 443 3.81 57.06 -2.02
C ASP A 443 3.46 56.42 -3.37
N ALA A 444 4.40 56.33 -4.29
CA ALA A 444 4.23 55.60 -5.55
C ALA A 444 4.01 54.09 -5.36
N ALA A 445 4.67 53.49 -4.37
CA ALA A 445 4.42 52.10 -3.99
C ALA A 445 3.03 51.91 -3.37
N LYS A 446 2.58 52.82 -2.52
CA LYS A 446 1.23 52.82 -1.95
C LYS A 446 0.17 53.00 -3.04
N GLU A 447 0.37 53.89 -4.00
CA GLU A 447 -0.52 54.11 -5.15
C GLU A 447 -0.65 52.83 -5.99
N SER A 448 0.45 52.11 -6.25
CA SER A 448 0.38 50.88 -7.01
C SER A 448 -0.41 49.75 -6.29
N LEU A 449 -0.61 49.87 -4.98
CA LEU A 449 -1.36 48.90 -4.15
C LEU A 449 -2.74 49.40 -3.74
N HIS A 450 -3.15 50.61 -4.23
CA HIS A 450 -4.37 51.27 -3.79
C HIS A 450 -5.62 50.41 -3.84
N ALA A 451 -5.80 49.61 -4.91
CA ALA A 451 -6.95 48.72 -5.09
C ALA A 451 -7.04 47.57 -4.06
N PHE A 452 -5.95 47.27 -3.34
CA PHE A 452 -5.87 46.18 -2.35
C PHE A 452 -5.74 46.67 -0.90
N LEU A 453 -5.71 47.99 -0.65
CA LEU A 453 -5.52 48.54 0.69
C LEU A 453 -6.63 48.17 1.68
N GLU A 454 -7.85 47.96 1.17
CA GLU A 454 -9.01 47.56 1.98
C GLU A 454 -9.23 46.06 2.06
N VAL A 455 -8.36 45.23 1.43
CA VAL A 455 -8.44 43.78 1.53
C VAL A 455 -7.86 43.33 2.85
N GLU A 456 -8.69 42.83 3.76
CA GLU A 456 -8.26 42.45 5.13
C GLU A 456 -7.11 41.46 5.12
N GLU A 457 -7.12 40.47 4.22
CA GLU A 457 -6.06 39.45 4.07
C GLU A 457 -4.72 40.06 3.63
N LYS A 458 -4.71 41.14 2.85
CA LYS A 458 -3.51 41.79 2.29
C LYS A 458 -3.00 42.98 3.10
N LYS A 459 -3.90 43.64 3.82
CA LYS A 459 -3.64 44.86 4.58
C LYS A 459 -2.45 44.79 5.55
N PRO A 460 -2.31 43.75 6.42
CA PRO A 460 -1.18 43.67 7.33
C PRO A 460 0.17 43.59 6.60
N LEU A 461 0.21 42.91 5.46
CA LEU A 461 1.38 42.78 4.63
C LEU A 461 1.77 44.14 4.00
N ILE A 462 0.80 44.86 3.47
CA ILE A 462 1.01 46.22 2.86
C ILE A 462 1.53 47.17 3.92
N GLU A 463 0.88 47.27 5.07
CA GLU A 463 1.26 48.16 6.16
C GLU A 463 2.68 47.88 6.68
N ASN A 464 3.02 46.62 6.94
CA ASN A 464 4.34 46.23 7.38
C ASN A 464 5.42 46.52 6.34
N MET A 465 5.11 46.26 5.04
CA MET A 465 5.99 46.55 3.94
C MET A 465 6.31 48.03 3.82
N LEU A 466 5.31 48.88 3.87
CA LEU A 466 5.49 50.36 3.79
C LEU A 466 6.18 50.91 5.04
N LYS A 467 5.96 50.35 6.21
CA LYS A 467 6.63 50.73 7.48
C LYS A 467 8.10 50.39 7.49
N ARG A 468 8.47 49.23 6.92
CA ARG A 468 9.84 48.69 6.94
C ARG A 468 10.48 48.67 5.54
N SER A 469 10.20 49.66 4.74
CA SER A 469 10.60 49.73 3.31
C SER A 469 12.11 49.58 3.07
N GLY A 470 12.96 50.09 3.98
CA GLY A 470 14.41 49.95 3.89
C GLY A 470 14.93 48.51 3.86
N THR A 471 14.14 47.56 4.38
CA THR A 471 14.52 46.11 4.41
C THR A 471 14.58 45.52 2.98
N PHE A 472 13.82 46.03 2.02
CA PHE A 472 13.87 45.53 0.64
C PHE A 472 15.23 45.77 -0.02
N MET A 473 15.82 46.95 0.16
CA MET A 473 17.13 47.27 -0.37
C MET A 473 18.21 46.36 0.25
N MET A 474 18.11 46.13 1.57
CA MET A 474 19.02 45.24 2.26
C MET A 474 18.89 43.77 1.75
N ALA A 475 17.65 43.32 1.52
CA ALA A 475 17.37 41.98 1.00
C ALA A 475 17.91 41.82 -0.43
N GLU A 476 17.70 42.80 -1.31
CA GLU A 476 18.19 42.78 -2.69
C GLU A 476 19.72 42.78 -2.74
N THR A 477 20.36 43.61 -1.91
CA THR A 477 21.82 43.64 -1.78
C THR A 477 22.39 42.29 -1.30
N ALA A 478 21.78 41.70 -0.26
CA ALA A 478 22.20 40.41 0.25
C ALA A 478 22.13 39.28 -0.82
N VAL A 479 21.10 39.29 -1.67
CA VAL A 479 20.98 38.31 -2.76
C VAL A 479 22.00 38.58 -3.88
N LYS A 480 22.22 39.83 -4.26
CA LYS A 480 23.26 40.23 -5.26
C LYS A 480 24.67 39.82 -4.82
N GLU A 481 24.95 39.97 -3.54
CA GLU A 481 26.23 39.60 -2.94
C GLU A 481 26.32 38.11 -2.55
N LYS A 482 25.28 37.32 -2.82
CA LYS A 482 25.19 35.90 -2.51
C LYS A 482 25.27 35.57 -1.01
N HIS A 483 24.94 36.52 -0.15
CA HIS A 483 24.88 36.36 1.30
C HIS A 483 23.52 35.77 1.73
N PHE A 484 23.21 34.51 1.33
CA PHE A 484 21.89 33.90 1.53
C PHE A 484 21.54 33.69 2.99
N ASP A 485 22.50 33.39 3.86
CA ASP A 485 22.26 33.26 5.31
C ASP A 485 21.76 34.58 5.92
N PHE A 486 22.36 35.71 5.53
CA PHE A 486 21.91 37.03 5.94
C PHE A 486 20.53 37.37 5.38
N TYR A 487 20.27 37.04 4.13
CA TYR A 487 18.97 37.20 3.49
C TYR A 487 17.86 36.45 4.27
N PHE A 488 18.06 35.19 4.61
CA PHE A 488 17.09 34.40 5.37
C PHE A 488 16.91 34.88 6.82
N ARG A 489 17.93 35.48 7.43
CA ARG A 489 17.77 36.18 8.72
C ARG A 489 16.87 37.40 8.60
N LEU A 490 17.00 38.19 7.52
CA LEU A 490 16.10 39.32 7.24
C LEU A 490 14.66 38.83 7.03
N VAL A 491 14.48 37.76 6.26
CA VAL A 491 13.15 37.15 6.03
C VAL A 491 12.52 36.69 7.36
N ALA A 492 13.26 36.03 8.21
CA ALA A 492 12.76 35.58 9.53
C ALA A 492 12.32 36.72 10.45
N GLN A 493 12.94 37.89 10.31
CA GLN A 493 12.56 39.11 11.06
C GLN A 493 11.40 39.88 10.41
N ASN A 494 11.16 39.66 9.11
CA ASN A 494 10.24 40.41 8.29
C ASN A 494 9.45 39.48 7.35
N ASN A 495 8.41 38.83 7.88
CA ASN A 495 7.60 37.82 7.16
C ASN A 495 7.03 38.29 5.80
N PHE A 496 6.86 39.61 5.59
CA PHE A 496 6.39 40.13 4.32
C PHE A 496 7.40 39.90 3.17
N LEU A 497 8.66 39.63 3.46
CA LEU A 497 9.65 39.26 2.44
C LEU A 497 9.38 37.88 1.82
N GLU A 498 8.68 36.98 2.53
CA GLU A 498 8.33 35.64 2.01
C GLU A 498 7.36 35.72 0.82
N SER A 499 6.53 36.76 0.75
CA SER A 499 5.59 36.98 -0.35
C SER A 499 6.18 37.78 -1.52
N THR A 500 7.50 37.99 -1.50
CA THR A 500 8.17 38.74 -2.58
C THR A 500 8.57 37.84 -3.74
N PRO A 501 8.59 38.35 -4.99
CA PRO A 501 9.16 37.65 -6.12
C PRO A 501 10.63 37.32 -5.91
N LEU A 502 11.39 38.14 -5.18
CA LEU A 502 12.77 37.88 -4.83
C LEU A 502 12.92 36.59 -4.01
N TYR A 503 11.99 36.38 -3.06
CA TYR A 503 11.98 35.15 -2.25
C TYR A 503 11.77 33.91 -3.12
N LEU A 504 10.81 33.95 -4.04
CA LEU A 504 10.58 32.86 -4.99
C LEU A 504 11.79 32.60 -5.90
N GLN A 505 12.46 33.66 -6.37
CA GLN A 505 13.68 33.53 -7.17
C GLN A 505 14.81 32.88 -6.36
N VAL A 506 14.98 33.26 -5.09
CA VAL A 506 15.98 32.66 -4.19
C VAL A 506 15.67 31.19 -3.92
N LEU A 507 14.39 30.83 -3.72
CA LEU A 507 13.97 29.43 -3.59
C LEU A 507 14.23 28.62 -4.87
N GLN A 508 13.97 29.17 -6.06
CA GLN A 508 14.30 28.51 -7.34
C GLN A 508 15.80 28.28 -7.50
N VAL A 509 16.66 29.18 -6.99
CA VAL A 509 18.11 28.95 -6.96
C VAL A 509 18.44 27.77 -6.04
N ALA A 510 17.80 27.69 -4.87
CA ALA A 510 18.00 26.56 -3.95
C ALA A 510 17.54 25.22 -4.56
N GLU A 511 16.40 25.18 -5.24
CA GLU A 511 15.90 24.01 -5.95
C GLU A 511 16.86 23.54 -7.04
N ARG A 512 17.40 24.46 -7.83
CA ARG A 512 18.43 24.13 -8.83
C ARG A 512 19.68 23.56 -8.20
N LEU A 513 20.18 24.18 -7.13
CA LEU A 513 21.34 23.68 -6.39
C LEU A 513 21.08 22.28 -5.83
N GLN A 514 19.91 22.03 -5.30
CA GLN A 514 19.50 20.71 -4.82
C GLN A 514 19.51 19.68 -5.97
N HIS A 515 18.90 20.02 -7.09
CA HIS A 515 18.84 19.14 -8.27
C HIS A 515 20.25 18.82 -8.81
N GLU A 516 21.11 19.84 -8.94
CA GLU A 516 22.50 19.66 -9.37
C GLU A 516 23.30 18.81 -8.37
N THR A 517 23.04 18.99 -7.07
CA THR A 517 23.67 18.16 -6.02
C THR A 517 23.34 16.68 -6.20
N HIS A 518 22.06 16.35 -6.42
CA HIS A 518 21.64 14.98 -6.72
C HIS A 518 22.24 14.44 -8.01
N LYS A 519 22.27 15.26 -9.07
CA LYS A 519 22.91 14.88 -10.34
C LYS A 519 24.38 14.51 -10.16
N TYR A 520 25.15 15.30 -9.39
CA TYR A 520 26.55 14.97 -9.11
C TYR A 520 26.72 13.75 -8.23
N LEU A 521 25.76 13.41 -7.36
CA LEU A 521 25.76 12.13 -6.63
C LEU A 521 25.60 10.95 -7.58
N GLU A 522 24.71 11.05 -8.57
CA GLU A 522 24.51 10.03 -9.61
C GLU A 522 25.73 9.90 -10.54
N GLU A 523 26.37 11.01 -10.89
CA GLU A 523 27.58 11.08 -11.72
C GLU A 523 28.86 10.67 -10.96
N LYS A 524 28.77 10.16 -9.73
CA LYS A 524 29.90 9.80 -8.86
C LYS A 524 30.87 10.97 -8.55
N ASN A 525 30.41 12.20 -8.67
CA ASN A 525 31.23 13.39 -8.36
C ASN A 525 30.92 13.92 -6.96
N TYR A 526 31.22 13.12 -5.95
CA TYR A 526 30.85 13.39 -4.55
C TYR A 526 31.50 14.65 -3.97
N LYS A 527 32.65 15.05 -4.46
CA LYS A 527 33.34 16.31 -4.04
C LYS A 527 32.55 17.54 -4.46
N LYS A 528 32.08 17.57 -5.71
CA LYS A 528 31.21 18.67 -6.20
C LYS A 528 29.86 18.69 -5.51
N SER A 529 29.26 17.50 -5.32
CA SER A 529 28.01 17.38 -4.55
C SER A 529 28.15 17.95 -3.14
N LEU A 530 29.27 17.68 -2.46
CA LEU A 530 29.54 18.22 -1.12
C LEU A 530 29.64 19.76 -1.12
N ILE A 531 30.35 20.35 -2.10
CA ILE A 531 30.45 21.80 -2.22
C ILE A 531 29.07 22.46 -2.45
N LEU A 532 28.25 21.89 -3.35
CA LEU A 532 26.91 22.41 -3.60
C LEU A 532 25.99 22.25 -2.38
N ALA A 533 26.11 21.16 -1.64
CA ALA A 533 25.36 20.96 -0.40
C ALA A 533 25.77 21.97 0.68
N ASP A 534 27.05 22.37 0.74
CA ASP A 534 27.53 23.45 1.62
C ASP A 534 26.93 24.82 1.25
N ILE A 535 26.81 25.12 -0.04
CA ILE A 535 26.13 26.33 -0.51
C ILE A 535 24.62 26.27 -0.19
N LEU A 536 23.97 25.13 -0.46
CA LEU A 536 22.56 24.92 -0.18
C LEU A 536 22.23 25.06 1.31
N HIS A 537 23.16 24.74 2.20
CA HIS A 537 23.00 24.90 3.66
C HIS A 537 22.75 26.35 4.09
N GLN A 538 23.17 27.36 3.30
CA GLN A 538 22.88 28.77 3.58
C GLN A 538 21.40 29.13 3.39
N PHE A 539 20.64 28.25 2.71
CA PHE A 539 19.21 28.44 2.47
C PHE A 539 18.41 27.80 3.59
N ARG A 540 17.93 28.59 4.53
CA ARG A 540 17.26 28.13 5.75
C ARG A 540 16.15 27.07 5.52
N PRO A 541 15.25 27.21 4.53
CA PRO A 541 14.22 26.20 4.25
C PRO A 541 14.78 24.85 3.80
N TYR A 542 16.02 24.84 3.29
CA TYR A 542 16.68 23.64 2.75
C TYR A 542 17.78 23.08 3.67
N GLN A 543 18.01 23.65 4.85
CA GLN A 543 19.11 23.25 5.76
C GLN A 543 19.07 21.76 6.11
N ASN A 544 17.91 21.21 6.44
CA ASN A 544 17.80 19.79 6.80
C ASN A 544 18.15 18.89 5.61
N GLN A 545 17.71 19.26 4.41
CA GLN A 545 18.00 18.53 3.18
C GLN A 545 19.49 18.68 2.82
N ALA A 546 20.03 19.88 2.92
CA ALA A 546 21.46 20.16 2.70
C ALA A 546 22.35 19.36 3.65
N ASN A 547 22.02 19.29 4.94
CA ASN A 547 22.74 18.48 5.92
C ASN A 547 22.73 16.99 5.52
N ARG A 548 21.56 16.45 5.16
CA ARG A 548 21.45 15.07 4.70
C ARG A 548 22.28 14.79 3.44
N LEU A 549 22.22 15.68 2.44
CA LEU A 549 23.01 15.57 1.22
C LEU A 549 24.53 15.64 1.50
N LYS A 550 24.92 16.50 2.44
CA LYS A 550 26.30 16.64 2.90
C LYS A 550 26.79 15.36 3.60
N GLU A 551 26.00 14.79 4.48
CA GLU A 551 26.30 13.52 5.15
C GLU A 551 26.41 12.38 4.13
N VAL A 552 25.45 12.26 3.21
CA VAL A 552 25.47 11.26 2.14
C VAL A 552 26.71 11.44 1.23
N SER A 553 27.03 12.68 0.82
CA SER A 553 28.20 12.96 -0.02
C SER A 553 29.50 12.57 0.67
N LYS A 554 29.65 12.86 1.97
CA LYS A 554 30.80 12.46 2.78
C LYS A 554 30.88 10.94 2.93
N ALA A 555 29.73 10.29 3.21
CA ALA A 555 29.66 8.85 3.35
C ALA A 555 30.02 8.13 2.05
N LEU A 556 29.57 8.64 0.89
CA LEU A 556 29.91 8.06 -0.42
C LEU A 556 31.38 8.28 -0.78
N LEU A 557 32.00 9.42 -0.41
CA LEU A 557 33.46 9.64 -0.56
C LEU A 557 34.25 8.63 0.28
N LEU A 558 33.80 8.38 1.51
CA LEU A 558 34.45 7.40 2.39
C LEU A 558 34.29 5.99 1.83
N LEU A 559 33.06 5.65 1.37
CA LEU A 559 32.73 4.37 0.79
C LEU A 559 33.54 4.09 -0.49
N GLU A 560 33.72 5.09 -1.35
CA GLU A 560 34.58 5.01 -2.54
C GLU A 560 36.00 4.60 -2.19
N HIS A 561 36.59 5.25 -1.17
CA HIS A 561 37.92 4.92 -0.68
C HIS A 561 37.97 3.48 -0.12
N GLN A 562 36.99 3.08 0.69
CA GLN A 562 36.93 1.76 1.32
C GLN A 562 36.79 0.62 0.28
N ILE A 563 35.95 0.82 -0.75
CA ILE A 563 35.79 -0.14 -1.86
C ILE A 563 37.10 -0.26 -2.65
N ALA A 564 37.73 0.86 -3.02
CA ALA A 564 38.96 0.87 -3.76
C ALA A 564 40.11 0.11 -3.03
N HIS A 565 40.13 0.13 -1.70
CA HIS A 565 41.07 -0.57 -0.86
C HIS A 565 40.59 -1.95 -0.36
N LYS A 566 39.47 -2.44 -0.85
CA LYS A 566 38.84 -3.75 -0.49
C LYS A 566 38.58 -3.89 1.02
N MET A 567 38.24 -2.81 1.71
CA MET A 567 37.94 -2.75 3.13
C MET A 567 36.48 -3.08 3.38
N LEU A 568 36.07 -4.35 3.17
CA LEU A 568 34.66 -4.75 3.16
C LEU A 568 33.93 -4.45 4.48
N LEU A 569 34.53 -4.75 5.63
CA LEU A 569 33.89 -4.56 6.93
C LEU A 569 33.60 -3.07 7.19
N GLU A 570 34.56 -2.21 6.94
CA GLU A 570 34.41 -0.77 7.09
C GLU A 570 33.38 -0.20 6.11
N ALA A 571 33.37 -0.69 4.87
CA ALA A 571 32.41 -0.29 3.86
C ALA A 571 30.97 -0.67 4.27
N VAL A 572 30.74 -1.86 4.81
CA VAL A 572 29.45 -2.30 5.32
C VAL A 572 29.00 -1.47 6.53
N LYS A 573 29.93 -1.17 7.46
CA LYS A 573 29.64 -0.28 8.60
C LYS A 573 29.25 1.13 8.14
N THR A 574 29.95 1.67 7.13
CA THR A 574 29.62 2.98 6.55
C THR A 574 28.24 2.97 5.92
N GLN A 575 27.89 1.92 5.15
CA GLN A 575 26.55 1.76 4.56
C GLN A 575 25.47 1.76 5.64
N GLU A 576 25.67 1.02 6.74
CA GLU A 576 24.71 0.91 7.84
C GLU A 576 24.58 2.22 8.60
N GLN A 577 25.71 2.81 9.01
CA GLN A 577 25.74 4.05 9.80
C GLN A 577 25.02 5.21 9.10
N TYR A 578 25.23 5.36 7.79
CA TYR A 578 24.62 6.45 7.01
C TYR A 578 23.35 6.04 6.27
N GLN A 579 22.88 4.81 6.44
CA GLN A 579 21.67 4.26 5.80
C GLN A 579 21.66 4.49 4.28
N LEU A 580 22.81 4.23 3.63
CA LEU A 580 22.97 4.47 2.20
C LEU A 580 22.07 3.53 1.39
N GLN A 581 21.26 4.11 0.51
CA GLN A 581 20.27 3.39 -0.28
C GLN A 581 20.92 2.65 -1.45
N THR A 582 20.30 1.56 -1.88
CA THR A 582 20.79 0.67 -2.93
C THR A 582 20.86 1.27 -4.33
N HIS A 583 20.21 2.41 -4.57
CA HIS A 583 20.25 3.08 -5.87
C HIS A 583 21.59 3.79 -6.15
N TYR A 584 22.43 4.02 -5.12
CA TYR A 584 23.77 4.57 -5.36
C TYR A 584 24.69 3.50 -5.98
N ALA A 585 25.36 3.84 -7.07
CA ALA A 585 26.21 2.91 -7.82
C ALA A 585 27.30 2.24 -6.95
N LEU A 586 27.90 2.97 -6.00
CA LEU A 586 28.90 2.41 -5.05
C LEU A 586 28.29 1.39 -4.11
N VAL A 587 27.04 1.55 -3.71
CA VAL A 587 26.35 0.54 -2.90
C VAL A 587 26.13 -0.74 -3.72
N GLY A 588 25.86 -0.60 -5.03
CA GLY A 588 25.83 -1.74 -5.95
C GLY A 588 27.18 -2.47 -6.03
N GLU A 589 28.28 -1.73 -6.11
CA GLU A 589 29.63 -2.31 -6.08
C GLU A 589 29.93 -3.02 -4.74
N LEU A 590 29.48 -2.44 -3.62
CA LEU A 590 29.58 -3.06 -2.30
C LEU A 590 28.78 -4.36 -2.20
N GLU A 591 27.57 -4.41 -2.80
CA GLU A 591 26.76 -5.64 -2.82
C GLU A 591 27.47 -6.77 -3.58
N VAL A 592 28.18 -6.48 -4.66
CA VAL A 592 29.01 -7.47 -5.35
C VAL A 592 30.12 -8.00 -4.42
N MET A 593 30.83 -7.12 -3.71
CA MET A 593 31.86 -7.54 -2.74
C MET A 593 31.27 -8.39 -1.59
N LYS A 594 30.10 -8.03 -1.09
CA LYS A 594 29.37 -8.82 -0.07
C LYS A 594 29.03 -10.21 -0.60
N GLN A 595 28.56 -10.32 -1.84
CA GLN A 595 28.22 -11.59 -2.46
C GLN A 595 29.47 -12.46 -2.68
N GLU A 596 30.59 -11.88 -3.10
CA GLU A 596 31.85 -12.58 -3.20
C GLU A 596 32.32 -13.13 -1.84
N PHE A 597 32.26 -12.28 -0.81
CA PHE A 597 32.55 -12.70 0.56
C PHE A 597 31.62 -13.83 1.02
N HIS A 598 30.34 -13.71 0.79
CA HIS A 598 29.34 -14.74 1.13
C HIS A 598 29.68 -16.09 0.46
N ASN A 599 30.01 -16.09 -0.81
CA ASN A 599 30.39 -17.30 -1.55
C ASN A 599 31.69 -17.92 -1.01
N GLN A 600 32.66 -17.10 -0.62
CA GLN A 600 33.87 -17.57 0.04
C GLN A 600 33.57 -18.24 1.39
N GLN A 601 32.63 -17.67 2.18
CA GLN A 601 32.25 -18.26 3.46
C GLN A 601 31.52 -19.61 3.26
N ILE A 602 30.67 -19.73 2.24
CA ILE A 602 30.04 -21.01 1.85
C ILE A 602 31.12 -22.06 1.53
N THR A 603 32.10 -21.71 0.74
CA THR A 603 33.21 -22.62 0.39
C THR A 603 33.97 -23.09 1.64
N LEU A 604 34.24 -22.20 2.60
CA LEU A 604 34.88 -22.59 3.88
C LEU A 604 34.08 -23.59 4.69
N ILE A 605 32.75 -23.46 4.70
CA ILE A 605 31.85 -24.44 5.34
C ILE A 605 31.92 -25.77 4.59
N ASP A 606 31.87 -25.75 3.26
CA ASP A 606 31.87 -26.98 2.44
C ASP A 606 33.18 -27.78 2.55
N VAL A 607 34.34 -27.10 2.73
CA VAL A 607 35.64 -27.74 2.99
C VAL A 607 35.92 -27.97 4.47
N LYS A 608 34.92 -27.82 5.36
CA LYS A 608 35.00 -28.02 6.82
C LYS A 608 36.00 -27.13 7.56
N ALA A 609 36.40 -25.99 6.98
CA ALA A 609 37.28 -25.03 7.61
C ALA A 609 36.52 -24.09 8.59
N TYR A 610 35.79 -24.69 9.54
CA TYR A 610 34.86 -24.01 10.44
C TYR A 610 35.49 -22.93 11.31
N ALA A 611 36.72 -23.17 11.82
CA ALA A 611 37.40 -22.18 12.65
C ALA A 611 37.73 -20.91 11.86
N LYS A 612 38.17 -21.04 10.59
CA LYS A 612 38.45 -19.90 9.71
C LYS A 612 37.15 -19.18 9.31
N PHE A 613 36.09 -19.94 9.02
CA PHE A 613 34.75 -19.37 8.75
C PHE A 613 34.27 -18.51 9.92
N LEU A 614 34.29 -19.05 11.16
CA LEU A 614 33.84 -18.32 12.35
C LEU A 614 34.64 -17.05 12.62
N SER A 615 35.97 -17.11 12.48
CA SER A 615 36.83 -15.92 12.60
C SER A 615 36.52 -14.84 11.57
N ASN A 616 36.18 -15.25 10.32
CA ASN A 616 35.87 -14.29 9.26
C ASN A 616 34.50 -13.62 9.45
N ILE A 617 33.48 -14.36 9.95
CA ILE A 617 32.11 -13.85 10.05
C ILE A 617 31.85 -13.07 11.34
N GLU A 618 32.60 -13.38 12.42
CA GLU A 618 32.42 -12.76 13.74
C GLU A 618 32.29 -11.22 13.71
N PRO A 619 33.11 -10.45 12.96
CA PRO A 619 32.97 -8.99 12.89
C PRO A 619 31.66 -8.50 12.26
N TYR A 620 30.99 -9.34 11.47
CA TYR A 620 29.77 -8.99 10.74
C TYR A 620 28.50 -9.41 11.47
N LEU A 621 28.58 -10.26 12.53
CA LEU A 621 27.41 -10.81 13.23
C LEU A 621 26.52 -9.75 13.88
N HIS A 622 27.10 -8.61 14.26
CA HIS A 622 26.38 -7.52 14.93
C HIS A 622 25.82 -6.46 13.97
N LEU A 623 26.08 -6.60 12.66
CA LEU A 623 25.62 -5.64 11.66
C LEU A 623 24.22 -6.02 11.19
N GLU A 624 23.24 -5.13 11.41
CA GLU A 624 21.85 -5.35 11.03
C GLU A 624 21.67 -5.61 9.52
N ILE A 625 22.44 -4.87 8.69
CA ILE A 625 22.40 -5.03 7.24
C ILE A 625 22.88 -6.40 6.76
N CYS A 626 23.66 -7.13 7.58
CA CYS A 626 24.17 -8.48 7.29
C CYS A 626 23.34 -9.57 7.96
N LYS A 627 22.37 -9.24 8.79
CA LYS A 627 21.64 -10.18 9.69
C LYS A 627 21.06 -11.39 8.94
N GLN A 628 20.38 -11.16 7.83
CA GLN A 628 19.77 -12.24 7.03
C GLN A 628 20.82 -13.17 6.41
N ASN A 629 21.87 -12.61 5.83
CA ASN A 629 22.96 -13.40 5.22
C ASN A 629 23.74 -14.18 6.28
N ASN A 630 24.01 -13.56 7.42
CA ASN A 630 24.67 -14.22 8.54
C ASN A 630 23.83 -15.39 9.08
N ALA A 631 22.52 -15.21 9.25
CA ALA A 631 21.61 -16.26 9.67
C ALA A 631 21.67 -17.45 8.69
N ASN A 632 21.66 -17.21 7.39
CA ASN A 632 21.73 -18.27 6.37
C ASN A 632 23.07 -19.02 6.40
N LEU A 633 24.18 -18.30 6.60
CA LEU A 633 25.50 -18.91 6.75
C LEU A 633 25.61 -19.76 8.03
N MET A 634 25.08 -19.28 9.15
CA MET A 634 25.07 -20.02 10.41
C MET A 634 24.18 -21.27 10.35
N LYS A 635 23.02 -21.19 9.68
CA LYS A 635 22.19 -22.39 9.39
C LYS A 635 22.98 -23.46 8.63
N LYS A 636 23.67 -23.03 7.57
CA LYS A 636 24.49 -23.96 6.76
C LYS A 636 25.63 -24.55 7.57
N LEU A 637 26.30 -23.76 8.42
CA LEU A 637 27.33 -24.27 9.33
C LEU A 637 26.76 -25.35 10.25
N TYR A 638 25.66 -25.08 10.94
CA TYR A 638 25.09 -26.01 11.91
C TYR A 638 24.60 -27.31 11.28
N VAL A 639 23.97 -27.23 10.11
CA VAL A 639 23.57 -28.44 9.38
C VAL A 639 24.78 -29.20 8.87
N SER A 640 25.88 -28.53 8.51
CA SER A 640 27.13 -29.21 8.17
C SER A 640 27.75 -29.90 9.38
N GLN A 641 27.74 -29.30 10.58
CA GLN A 641 28.14 -29.93 11.83
C GLN A 641 27.27 -31.14 12.15
N PHE A 642 25.96 -31.07 11.94
CA PHE A 642 25.07 -32.25 12.09
C PHE A 642 25.43 -33.37 11.14
N ARG A 643 25.71 -33.09 9.87
CA ARG A 643 26.09 -34.08 8.85
C ARG A 643 27.44 -34.77 9.19
N ASP A 644 28.39 -34.02 9.70
CA ASP A 644 29.68 -34.55 10.12
C ASP A 644 29.53 -35.43 11.35
N ALA A 645 28.83 -34.96 12.37
CA ALA A 645 28.57 -35.72 13.59
C ALA A 645 27.82 -37.03 13.32
N TYR A 646 26.85 -37.00 12.42
CA TYR A 646 26.10 -38.19 12.01
C TYR A 646 27.00 -39.27 11.36
N LYS A 647 28.01 -38.83 10.58
CA LYS A 647 28.95 -39.73 9.92
C LYS A 647 30.00 -40.33 10.87
N GLU A 648 30.44 -39.56 11.87
CA GLU A 648 31.60 -39.88 12.69
C GLU A 648 31.25 -40.39 14.09
N MET A 649 30.17 -39.90 14.72
CA MET A 649 29.89 -40.11 16.15
C MET A 649 28.38 -40.13 16.49
N ASP A 650 27.55 -40.78 15.72
CA ASP A 650 26.08 -40.68 15.88
C ASP A 650 25.59 -41.03 17.30
N ASP A 651 26.16 -42.07 17.93
CA ASP A 651 25.75 -42.55 19.25
C ASP A 651 26.19 -41.63 20.42
N ALA A 652 27.19 -40.80 20.22
CA ALA A 652 27.70 -39.90 21.23
C ALA A 652 26.90 -38.54 21.28
N ILE A 653 26.06 -38.29 20.33
CA ILE A 653 25.32 -37.03 20.21
C ILE A 653 23.92 -37.12 20.81
N ASP A 654 23.56 -36.14 21.61
CA ASP A 654 22.18 -35.88 22.04
C ASP A 654 21.46 -35.08 20.99
N TRP A 655 20.83 -35.78 20.03
CA TRP A 655 20.17 -35.18 18.88
C TRP A 655 18.99 -34.32 19.27
N GLU A 656 18.23 -34.68 20.31
CA GLU A 656 17.10 -33.92 20.79
C GLU A 656 17.54 -32.54 21.28
N LYS A 657 18.54 -32.47 22.15
CA LYS A 657 19.09 -31.18 22.62
C LYS A 657 19.79 -30.40 21.53
N SER A 658 20.46 -31.07 20.60
CA SER A 658 21.13 -30.42 19.48
C SER A 658 20.11 -29.77 18.52
N PHE A 659 19.00 -30.41 18.24
CA PHE A 659 17.91 -29.84 17.47
C PHE A 659 17.20 -28.71 18.24
N LEU A 660 16.98 -28.84 19.54
CA LEU A 660 16.47 -27.78 20.39
C LEU A 660 17.35 -26.53 20.34
N ASN A 661 18.67 -26.70 20.44
CA ASN A 661 19.61 -25.58 20.30
C ASN A 661 19.49 -24.86 18.94
N TYR A 662 19.37 -25.65 17.84
CA TYR A 662 19.13 -25.06 16.52
C TYR A 662 17.82 -24.28 16.48
N LEU A 663 16.75 -24.84 16.99
CA LEU A 663 15.41 -24.28 16.99
C LEU A 663 15.25 -23.04 17.90
N GLN A 664 16.18 -22.82 18.84
CA GLN A 664 16.25 -21.55 19.59
C GLN A 664 16.63 -20.36 18.73
N PHE A 665 17.42 -20.58 17.65
CA PHE A 665 17.89 -19.51 16.75
C PHE A 665 17.12 -19.48 15.44
N PHE A 666 16.67 -20.63 14.96
CA PHE A 666 16.03 -20.78 13.67
C PHE A 666 14.77 -21.65 13.78
N LYS A 667 13.83 -21.46 12.84
CA LYS A 667 12.75 -22.45 12.70
C LYS A 667 13.26 -23.72 12.01
N ALA A 668 12.44 -24.76 12.05
CA ALA A 668 12.63 -25.93 11.22
C ALA A 668 12.54 -25.52 9.74
N ASP A 669 13.69 -25.26 9.15
CA ASP A 669 13.82 -24.83 7.76
C ASP A 669 14.15 -26.01 6.83
N LYS A 670 14.17 -25.76 5.54
CA LYS A 670 14.43 -26.75 4.51
C LYS A 670 15.76 -27.51 4.74
N LEU A 671 16.81 -26.84 5.20
CA LEU A 671 18.12 -27.43 5.41
C LEU A 671 18.09 -28.46 6.58
N LEU A 672 17.46 -28.10 7.69
CA LEU A 672 17.29 -28.98 8.82
C LEU A 672 16.39 -30.18 8.46
N VAL A 673 15.27 -29.93 7.80
CA VAL A 673 14.31 -30.99 7.41
C VAL A 673 14.94 -31.97 6.43
N GLU A 674 15.72 -31.51 5.45
CA GLU A 674 16.46 -32.38 4.54
C GLU A 674 17.45 -33.26 5.31
N PHE A 675 18.24 -32.70 6.22
CA PHE A 675 19.16 -33.47 7.05
C PHE A 675 18.43 -34.52 7.91
N VAL A 676 17.35 -34.16 8.56
CA VAL A 676 16.56 -35.04 9.42
C VAL A 676 15.95 -36.20 8.63
N LYS A 677 15.52 -35.95 7.39
CA LYS A 677 15.06 -37.00 6.46
C LYS A 677 16.22 -37.95 6.05
N GLU A 678 17.38 -37.38 5.68
CA GLU A 678 18.59 -38.12 5.30
C GLU A 678 19.08 -38.99 6.45
N SER A 679 19.06 -38.51 7.67
CA SER A 679 19.53 -39.21 8.88
C SER A 679 18.51 -40.12 9.54
N LYS A 680 17.28 -40.23 9.01
CA LYS A 680 16.15 -40.99 9.58
C LYS A 680 15.80 -40.62 11.03
N LYS A 681 16.03 -39.38 11.43
CA LYS A 681 15.76 -38.82 12.77
C LYS A 681 14.48 -37.97 12.84
N LEU A 682 13.53 -38.23 11.94
CA LEU A 682 12.29 -37.47 11.87
C LEU A 682 11.47 -37.54 13.15
N ASP A 683 11.45 -38.72 13.79
CA ASP A 683 10.71 -38.93 15.04
C ASP A 683 11.25 -38.04 16.17
N VAL A 684 12.58 -37.84 16.24
CA VAL A 684 13.20 -36.95 17.23
C VAL A 684 12.75 -35.52 17.05
N LEU A 685 12.70 -35.02 15.80
CA LEU A 685 12.27 -33.64 15.52
C LEU A 685 10.78 -33.44 15.80
N GLN A 686 9.93 -34.44 15.52
CA GLN A 686 8.48 -34.38 15.74
C GLN A 686 8.08 -34.29 17.22
N HIS A 687 8.91 -34.81 18.12
CA HIS A 687 8.67 -34.75 19.56
C HIS A 687 9.10 -33.43 20.20
N ILE A 688 9.81 -32.58 19.47
CA ILE A 688 10.31 -31.31 20.00
C ILE A 688 9.24 -30.20 19.82
N ILE A 689 8.69 -29.77 20.95
CA ILE A 689 7.76 -28.60 20.97
C ILE A 689 8.58 -27.37 21.27
N VAL A 690 8.67 -26.46 20.28
CA VAL A 690 9.33 -25.15 20.45
C VAL A 690 8.35 -24.17 21.05
N ALA A 691 8.56 -23.81 22.30
CA ALA A 691 7.68 -22.93 23.07
C ALA A 691 7.94 -21.42 22.82
N ASN A 692 9.08 -21.03 22.27
CA ASN A 692 9.49 -19.62 22.18
C ASN A 692 9.85 -19.21 20.74
N PRO A 693 9.52 -17.95 20.34
CA PRO A 693 9.99 -17.40 19.07
C PRO A 693 11.52 -17.23 19.08
N PRO A 694 12.18 -17.27 17.92
CA PRO A 694 13.62 -17.05 17.82
C PRO A 694 14.04 -15.72 18.45
N VAL A 695 15.22 -15.70 19.09
CA VAL A 695 15.76 -14.50 19.77
C VAL A 695 16.05 -13.39 18.75
N GLU A 696 15.67 -12.16 19.02
CA GLU A 696 15.85 -11.02 18.08
C GLU A 696 17.32 -10.67 17.75
N ASN A 697 18.25 -10.90 18.70
CA ASN A 697 19.69 -10.72 18.51
C ASN A 697 20.46 -11.93 19.05
N PRO A 698 20.53 -13.03 18.29
CA PRO A 698 21.13 -14.26 18.77
C PRO A 698 22.64 -14.16 18.85
N HIS A 699 23.20 -14.54 20.00
CA HIS A 699 24.62 -14.83 20.10
C HIS A 699 24.86 -16.27 19.61
N TYR A 700 25.25 -16.43 18.36
CA TYR A 700 25.42 -17.71 17.72
C TYR A 700 26.56 -18.53 18.33
N PRO A 701 26.33 -19.75 18.89
CA PRO A 701 27.37 -20.58 19.42
C PRO A 701 28.29 -21.11 18.30
N LYS A 702 29.58 -21.34 18.63
CA LYS A 702 30.55 -21.89 17.67
C LYS A 702 30.26 -23.34 17.30
N ASN A 703 29.62 -24.08 18.19
CA ASN A 703 29.19 -25.46 17.99
C ASN A 703 27.77 -25.63 18.51
N ILE A 704 26.91 -26.25 17.69
CA ILE A 704 25.51 -26.49 18.01
C ILE A 704 25.28 -27.88 18.63
N LEU A 705 26.24 -28.77 18.49
CA LEU A 705 26.14 -30.15 18.95
C LEU A 705 26.21 -30.28 20.48
N VAL A 706 25.39 -31.14 21.04
CA VAL A 706 25.41 -31.54 22.45
C VAL A 706 25.80 -33.00 22.54
N THR A 707 26.82 -33.33 23.32
CA THR A 707 27.21 -34.71 23.58
C THR A 707 26.43 -35.28 24.74
N ARG A 708 26.07 -36.59 24.68
CA ARG A 708 25.51 -37.32 25.80
C ARG A 708 26.57 -37.41 26.90
N LYS A 709 26.23 -37.02 28.12
CA LYS A 709 27.09 -37.21 29.29
C LYS A 709 27.08 -38.63 29.75
#